data_cfbb0d07c2ee09c5d5c414e9b7d7115b
#
_entry.id   cfbb0d07c2ee09c5d5c414e9b7d7115b
#
_cell.length_a   1.000
_cell.length_b   1.000
_cell.length_c   1.000
_cell.angle_alpha   90.00
_cell.angle_beta   90.00
_cell.angle_gamma   90.00
#
_symmetry.space_group_name_H-M   'P 1'
#
loop_
_entity.id
_entity.type
_entity.pdbx_description
1 polymer ?
#
loop_
_entity_poly.entity_id
_entity_poly.type
_entity_poly.pdbx_seq_one_letter_code
_entity_poly.pdbx_strand_id
1 'polypeptide(L)'
;MRPGVKLFTDRFYTLKAMPAAARDLPFHRTGIEKLQVRVTEPGVLLALTPVARPESGPYSQETALQKAGFTRMPADPVELFPGQAHHVCLYRRAVKSGETFRFRKLTLLVLADGAQVREMDGWTPSVILNPGAEFQDEARAGAMIIGMDRTPKGRIWGCWTGTGDKKDGYFLLATSDDGGTTWSKPRLAVGARLEATQKISGALVGNLWTDPKGRLWLFFDQQLGDPQGRISNWFIRCDDPDAAEPAWSEPTQFAEGCTLNKPTVLKDGSWLLPVSDWQKKTARVFASTDAGATWKERSSLQFPGWQFDEHMMVELKDGRLWMLARTSGQPHESFSSDGGRTWSEPKQAATVQNVSSRFFLRRLASGRLLLVKNGSPAERLLQRSHLSAWLSDDEGRTWQGGLLLDERSAVSYPDGFESPDGLIHILYDWNRHTDAEILLAKFREQDILAGRMVSKEGKLRMPANKATGPKPEKLYNGIELPDQWPPRFLDPASVEPMAVPYLQRPPKVIPIDVGRQLFVDDFLIEKTTLKRSYPQAQKFEGNPVFKAETELEKKLNNVVYLGQGGVFYEPREKLFKMFYTAGWRGPLALATSSDLKTWTRPELGLQGGNLLLPEGAAWGAGEGTTAGSDNALWYDIDATDPKERLKFLTCWIHVPKEKRVPGLTHSLQVSDGVTWSKPVPCTTPAGDYGSIFYNPFRKKWVQSIKQDGPRGRCRYYVESDTFLAGANWDKAVYWTNADRLDRPEPAGSYAGLEKEGDPPQLYSLAAVAYESLMIGMHQIHRGPNNAICDKGGFPKLTDLELGFSRDGFHWDRPDRRGFIRGERREGAWDRAYLHTTTGVFAVLDDQLVFPYCAYSGDAGGGRGNLYGGAAIGLATLRRDGFASMDGPGELTTRLVKFQGRHLFVNLNGEARVEVLDEKGKVLRSSLSISGDLTRFKVTWSDESDLSDLSGKPVKFRFHLTKGALYAFWVTPDANGASNGYVGAGGPGFNGVRDTAP
;
A
#
# COMPACT_ATOMS: atom_id res chain seq x y z
N MET A 1 -33.87 23.54 17.69
CA MET A 1 -33.13 22.93 18.82
C MET A 1 -33.32 23.81 20.08
N ARG A 2 -33.66 23.23 21.26
CA ARG A 2 -33.96 23.96 22.51
C ARG A 2 -33.15 23.37 23.67
N PRO A 3 -32.89 24.15 24.76
CA PRO A 3 -32.28 23.63 25.98
C PRO A 3 -33.03 22.40 26.51
N GLY A 4 -32.33 21.45 27.11
CA GLY A 4 -32.85 20.18 27.62
C GLY A 4 -33.03 19.04 26.60
N VAL A 5 -32.83 19.29 25.31
CA VAL A 5 -32.92 18.25 24.28
C VAL A 5 -31.70 17.33 24.29
N LYS A 6 -31.93 16.00 24.21
CA LYS A 6 -30.84 15.01 24.05
C LYS A 6 -30.20 15.17 22.68
N LEU A 7 -28.86 15.31 22.61
CA LEU A 7 -28.13 15.65 21.38
C LEU A 7 -27.64 14.43 20.59
N PHE A 8 -27.23 13.36 21.29
CA PHE A 8 -26.64 12.19 20.65
C PHE A 8 -27.47 10.93 20.91
N THR A 9 -27.36 9.97 20.01
CA THR A 9 -28.07 8.69 20.13
C THR A 9 -27.49 7.78 21.21
N ASP A 10 -26.17 7.87 21.44
CA ASP A 10 -25.37 6.96 22.27
C ASP A 10 -24.89 7.59 23.60
N ARG A 11 -25.26 8.86 23.92
CA ARG A 11 -24.89 9.58 25.14
C ARG A 11 -26.03 10.42 25.69
N PHE A 12 -26.04 10.61 27.00
CA PHE A 12 -27.05 11.40 27.72
C PHE A 12 -26.62 12.87 27.87
N TYR A 13 -26.11 13.49 26.81
CA TYR A 13 -25.80 14.92 26.86
C TYR A 13 -27.01 15.74 26.47
N THR A 14 -27.36 16.68 27.32
CA THR A 14 -28.44 17.68 27.11
C THR A 14 -27.85 19.04 26.83
N LEU A 15 -28.56 19.82 26.05
CA LEU A 15 -28.16 21.17 25.65
C LEU A 15 -28.31 22.16 26.80
N LYS A 16 -27.25 22.91 27.11
CA LYS A 16 -27.29 24.04 28.08
C LYS A 16 -27.68 25.33 27.39
N ALA A 17 -27.06 25.64 26.27
CA ALA A 17 -27.31 26.84 25.48
C ALA A 17 -27.15 26.58 23.99
N MET A 18 -27.71 27.45 23.15
CA MET A 18 -27.64 27.36 21.69
C MET A 18 -27.35 28.74 21.10
N PRO A 19 -26.40 28.82 20.11
CA PRO A 19 -26.22 30.05 19.34
C PRO A 19 -27.53 30.52 18.70
N ALA A 20 -27.82 31.81 18.71
CA ALA A 20 -29.08 32.35 18.20
C ALA A 20 -29.41 31.91 16.77
N ALA A 21 -28.41 31.84 15.89
CA ALA A 21 -28.55 31.41 14.49
C ALA A 21 -28.96 29.95 14.30
N ALA A 22 -28.83 29.09 15.31
CA ALA A 22 -29.16 27.68 15.26
C ALA A 22 -30.38 27.32 16.14
N ARG A 23 -30.93 28.32 16.84
CA ARG A 23 -32.06 28.11 17.74
C ARG A 23 -33.34 27.78 16.97
N ASP A 24 -34.11 26.83 17.50
CA ASP A 24 -35.38 26.36 16.92
C ASP A 24 -35.31 25.68 15.54
N LEU A 25 -34.13 25.55 14.95
CA LEU A 25 -33.93 24.80 13.73
C LEU A 25 -33.90 23.25 13.98
N PRO A 26 -34.34 22.44 13.04
CA PRO A 26 -34.18 21.00 13.11
C PRO A 26 -32.68 20.62 13.09
N PHE A 27 -32.34 19.48 13.68
CA PHE A 27 -30.98 18.99 13.71
C PHE A 27 -30.93 17.47 13.47
N HIS A 28 -29.81 17.01 12.92
CA HIS A 28 -29.56 15.60 12.72
C HIS A 28 -28.96 14.99 13.99
N ARG A 29 -29.65 13.99 14.58
CA ARG A 29 -29.17 13.30 15.79
C ARG A 29 -28.36 12.09 15.40
N THR A 30 -27.14 11.98 15.90
CA THR A 30 -26.18 10.93 15.59
C THR A 30 -25.41 10.46 16.84
N GLY A 31 -24.52 9.48 16.71
CA GLY A 31 -23.56 9.12 17.75
C GLY A 31 -22.44 10.16 17.89
N ILE A 32 -21.86 10.24 19.09
CA ILE A 32 -20.82 11.22 19.43
C ILE A 32 -19.48 10.97 18.74
N GLU A 33 -19.17 9.73 18.41
CA GLU A 33 -17.85 9.33 17.93
C GLU A 33 -17.64 9.59 16.42
N LYS A 34 -18.68 9.48 15.64
CA LYS A 34 -18.64 9.66 14.18
C LYS A 34 -19.92 10.25 13.67
N LEU A 35 -19.81 11.22 12.77
CA LEU A 35 -20.90 11.75 11.98
C LEU A 35 -20.55 11.56 10.51
N GLN A 36 -21.35 10.76 9.81
CA GLN A 36 -21.25 10.62 8.38
C GLN A 36 -22.63 10.78 7.78
N VAL A 37 -22.81 11.83 6.99
CA VAL A 37 -24.11 12.17 6.40
C VAL A 37 -23.99 12.47 4.92
N ARG A 38 -25.09 12.21 4.20
CA ARG A 38 -25.29 12.67 2.84
C ARG A 38 -26.46 13.63 2.80
N VAL A 39 -26.29 14.73 2.05
CA VAL A 39 -27.33 15.70 1.81
C VAL A 39 -28.35 15.09 0.84
N THR A 40 -29.61 15.01 1.26
CA THR A 40 -30.72 14.54 0.42
C THR A 40 -31.46 15.67 -0.25
N GLU A 41 -31.60 16.81 0.45
CA GLU A 41 -32.20 18.03 -0.09
C GLU A 41 -31.24 19.22 0.09
N PRO A 42 -31.12 20.08 -0.95
CA PRO A 42 -30.23 21.24 -0.88
C PRO A 42 -30.71 22.26 0.14
N GLY A 43 -29.79 23.07 0.65
CA GLY A 43 -30.09 24.11 1.65
C GLY A 43 -28.83 24.59 2.35
N VAL A 44 -28.92 24.84 3.66
CA VAL A 44 -27.77 25.26 4.47
C VAL A 44 -27.57 24.29 5.63
N LEU A 45 -26.34 23.81 5.79
CA LEU A 45 -25.92 23.11 7.00
C LEU A 45 -25.20 24.09 7.95
N LEU A 46 -25.59 24.07 9.20
CA LEU A 46 -24.84 24.67 10.29
C LEU A 46 -24.18 23.54 11.08
N ALA A 47 -22.89 23.68 11.35
CA ALA A 47 -22.12 22.69 12.11
C ALA A 47 -21.58 23.32 13.41
N LEU A 48 -21.85 22.66 14.54
CA LEU A 48 -21.28 23.04 15.82
C LEU A 48 -20.16 22.07 16.19
N THR A 49 -19.00 22.60 16.54
CA THR A 49 -17.85 21.82 17.00
C THR A 49 -17.15 22.57 18.15
N PRO A 50 -16.50 21.86 19.10
CA PRO A 50 -15.69 22.51 20.12
C PRO A 50 -14.65 23.45 19.52
N VAL A 51 -14.44 24.59 20.16
CA VAL A 51 -13.37 25.53 19.79
C VAL A 51 -12.02 24.82 19.93
N ALA A 52 -11.13 24.99 18.97
CA ALA A 52 -9.78 24.42 19.03
C ALA A 52 -8.97 25.12 20.15
N ARG A 53 -8.83 24.44 21.28
CA ARG A 53 -8.03 24.83 22.46
C ARG A 53 -7.28 23.60 22.95
N PRO A 54 -6.23 23.75 23.76
CA PRO A 54 -5.50 22.59 24.31
C PRO A 54 -6.41 21.56 25.01
N GLU A 55 -7.38 22.03 25.77
CA GLU A 55 -8.34 21.19 26.52
C GLU A 55 -9.41 20.49 25.65
N SER A 56 -9.71 21.03 24.48
CA SER A 56 -10.68 20.47 23.51
C SER A 56 -10.02 19.72 22.34
N GLY A 57 -8.68 19.65 22.31
CA GLY A 57 -7.82 19.18 21.21
C GLY A 57 -8.41 18.09 20.30
N PRO A 58 -8.60 16.85 20.75
CA PRO A 58 -9.05 15.78 19.85
C PRO A 58 -10.55 15.86 19.49
N TYR A 59 -11.32 16.74 20.10
CA TYR A 59 -12.77 16.86 19.88
C TYR A 59 -13.13 17.96 18.89
N SER A 60 -12.26 18.98 18.72
CA SER A 60 -12.49 20.03 17.72
C SER A 60 -12.38 19.51 16.29
N GLN A 61 -13.35 19.84 15.46
CA GLN A 61 -13.35 19.53 14.03
C GLN A 61 -13.26 20.82 13.18
N GLU A 62 -12.78 21.93 13.73
CA GLU A 62 -12.69 23.21 13.01
C GLU A 62 -11.90 23.07 11.70
N THR A 63 -10.73 22.44 11.73
CA THR A 63 -9.92 22.23 10.52
C THR A 63 -10.63 21.35 9.49
N ALA A 64 -11.33 20.29 9.94
CA ALA A 64 -12.08 19.41 9.04
C ALA A 64 -13.27 20.15 8.40
N LEU A 65 -13.98 20.97 9.16
CA LEU A 65 -15.06 21.80 8.65
C LEU A 65 -14.57 22.83 7.62
N GLN A 66 -13.45 23.50 7.88
CA GLN A 66 -12.85 24.45 6.95
C GLN A 66 -12.41 23.76 5.64
N LYS A 67 -11.75 22.61 5.73
CA LYS A 67 -11.39 21.80 4.54
C LYS A 67 -12.63 21.33 3.76
N ALA A 68 -13.73 21.06 4.46
CA ALA A 68 -15.00 20.73 3.83
C ALA A 68 -15.77 21.98 3.34
N GLY A 69 -15.15 23.16 3.31
CA GLY A 69 -15.74 24.39 2.78
C GLY A 69 -16.77 25.08 3.68
N PHE A 70 -16.81 24.74 4.97
CA PHE A 70 -17.61 25.49 5.93
C PHE A 70 -16.90 26.76 6.39
N THR A 71 -17.64 27.85 6.47
CA THR A 71 -17.15 29.16 6.95
C THR A 71 -17.59 29.39 8.40
N ARG A 72 -16.66 29.80 9.26
CA ARG A 72 -16.96 30.13 10.64
C ARG A 72 -17.89 31.37 10.72
N MET A 73 -18.94 31.25 11.51
CA MET A 73 -19.85 32.36 11.74
C MET A 73 -19.29 33.26 12.85
N PRO A 74 -19.46 34.61 12.74
CA PRO A 74 -19.09 35.56 13.79
C PRO A 74 -20.09 35.46 14.94
N ALA A 75 -19.84 34.61 15.91
CA ALA A 75 -20.60 34.45 17.14
C ALA A 75 -19.66 34.01 18.26
N ASP A 76 -19.92 34.49 19.47
CA ASP A 76 -19.18 34.03 20.64
C ASP A 76 -19.40 32.54 20.89
N PRO A 77 -18.36 31.82 21.30
CA PRO A 77 -18.49 30.41 21.65
C PRO A 77 -19.46 30.19 22.80
N VAL A 78 -20.34 29.23 22.65
CA VAL A 78 -21.40 28.93 23.63
C VAL A 78 -21.08 27.61 24.35
N GLU A 79 -21.24 27.59 25.68
CA GLU A 79 -21.13 26.34 26.47
C GLU A 79 -22.25 25.35 26.09
N LEU A 80 -21.89 24.19 25.57
CA LEU A 80 -22.87 23.24 25.03
C LEU A 80 -23.46 22.32 26.10
N PHE A 81 -22.66 21.87 27.08
CA PHE A 81 -23.07 20.91 28.11
C PHE A 81 -22.88 21.48 29.53
N PRO A 82 -23.84 21.24 30.47
CA PRO A 82 -23.68 21.65 31.83
C PRO A 82 -22.46 20.99 32.50
N GLY A 83 -21.67 21.81 33.20
CA GLY A 83 -20.54 21.31 33.99
C GLY A 83 -19.28 20.89 33.24
N GLN A 84 -19.23 21.03 31.91
CA GLN A 84 -18.06 20.83 31.11
C GLN A 84 -17.63 22.12 30.39
N ALA A 85 -16.34 22.40 30.40
CA ALA A 85 -15.76 23.61 29.77
C ALA A 85 -15.67 23.50 28.22
N HIS A 86 -16.63 22.87 27.57
CA HIS A 86 -16.66 22.76 26.13
C HIS A 86 -17.47 23.85 25.47
N HIS A 87 -16.80 24.94 25.09
CA HIS A 87 -17.37 25.94 24.25
C HIS A 87 -17.35 25.53 22.79
N VAL A 88 -18.47 25.68 22.08
CA VAL A 88 -18.61 25.35 20.66
C VAL A 88 -18.67 26.60 19.82
N CYS A 89 -18.11 26.56 18.64
CA CYS A 89 -18.25 27.54 17.59
C CYS A 89 -19.15 27.01 16.48
N LEU A 90 -19.74 27.96 15.74
CA LEU A 90 -20.70 27.67 14.67
C LEU A 90 -20.08 27.90 13.29
N TYR A 91 -20.27 26.94 12.40
CA TYR A 91 -19.86 27.00 11.00
C TYR A 91 -21.08 26.90 10.10
N ARG A 92 -21.02 27.50 8.90
CA ARG A 92 -22.10 27.53 7.92
C ARG A 92 -21.60 27.13 6.54
N ARG A 93 -22.40 26.32 5.80
CA ARG A 93 -22.18 26.01 4.40
C ARG A 93 -23.50 25.82 3.65
N ALA A 94 -23.64 26.46 2.47
CA ALA A 94 -24.66 26.09 1.50
C ALA A 94 -24.29 24.74 0.86
N VAL A 95 -25.24 23.80 0.76
CA VAL A 95 -25.03 22.43 0.32
C VAL A 95 -25.99 22.06 -0.77
N LYS A 96 -25.54 21.16 -1.66
CA LYS A 96 -26.32 20.58 -2.75
C LYS A 96 -26.68 19.14 -2.45
N SER A 97 -27.77 18.64 -3.03
CA SER A 97 -28.13 17.23 -2.95
C SER A 97 -26.98 16.38 -3.50
N GLY A 98 -26.71 15.24 -2.81
CA GLY A 98 -25.63 14.33 -3.15
C GLY A 98 -24.31 14.58 -2.44
N GLU A 99 -24.07 15.77 -1.88
CA GLU A 99 -22.84 16.04 -1.12
C GLU A 99 -22.74 15.17 0.14
N THR A 100 -21.53 14.69 0.47
CA THR A 100 -21.26 13.86 1.65
C THR A 100 -20.29 14.54 2.60
N PHE A 101 -20.56 14.42 3.90
CA PHE A 101 -19.73 15.00 4.96
C PHE A 101 -19.37 13.94 5.99
N ARG A 102 -18.12 13.98 6.45
CA ARG A 102 -17.60 13.07 7.47
C ARG A 102 -16.86 13.86 8.52
N PHE A 103 -17.34 13.79 9.75
CA PHE A 103 -16.71 14.41 10.90
C PHE A 103 -16.50 13.36 11.99
N ARG A 104 -15.40 13.50 12.70
CA ARG A 104 -15.10 12.67 13.86
C ARG A 104 -15.45 13.45 15.12
N LYS A 105 -16.04 12.80 16.10
CA LYS A 105 -16.32 13.33 17.47
C LYS A 105 -17.02 14.70 17.53
N LEU A 106 -17.96 14.84 18.42
CA LEU A 106 -18.60 16.09 18.84
C LEU A 106 -18.90 17.13 17.73
N THR A 107 -19.31 16.68 16.54
CA THR A 107 -19.85 17.59 15.52
C THR A 107 -21.37 17.41 15.46
N LEU A 108 -22.10 18.50 15.64
CA LEU A 108 -23.56 18.51 15.57
C LEU A 108 -23.99 19.26 14.30
N LEU A 109 -24.83 18.65 13.47
CA LEU A 109 -25.39 19.29 12.29
C LEU A 109 -26.80 19.80 12.55
N VAL A 110 -27.02 21.07 12.24
CA VAL A 110 -28.31 21.74 12.26
C VAL A 110 -28.71 22.02 10.82
N LEU A 111 -29.96 21.74 10.50
CA LEU A 111 -30.51 21.84 9.16
C LEU A 111 -31.23 23.17 9.00
N ALA A 112 -30.82 23.96 8.02
CA ALA A 112 -31.39 25.27 7.72
C ALA A 112 -31.74 25.39 6.24
N ASP A 113 -32.62 26.31 5.90
CA ASP A 113 -33.01 26.66 4.53
C ASP A 113 -33.42 25.43 3.69
N GLY A 114 -34.16 24.49 4.32
CA GLY A 114 -34.70 23.29 3.65
C GLY A 114 -33.74 22.11 3.55
N ALA A 115 -32.48 22.24 3.99
CA ALA A 115 -31.52 21.16 3.94
C ALA A 115 -32.03 19.90 4.68
N GLN A 116 -31.85 18.74 4.05
CA GLN A 116 -32.09 17.45 4.66
C GLN A 116 -30.82 16.60 4.54
N VAL A 117 -30.55 15.78 5.56
CA VAL A 117 -29.43 14.84 5.54
C VAL A 117 -29.89 13.47 6.02
N ARG A 118 -29.24 12.45 5.47
CA ARG A 118 -29.37 11.06 5.92
C ARG A 118 -28.04 10.60 6.50
N GLU A 119 -28.08 9.93 7.63
CA GLU A 119 -26.89 9.28 8.19
C GLU A 119 -26.48 8.13 7.26
N MET A 120 -25.20 8.10 6.93
CA MET A 120 -24.60 6.99 6.19
C MET A 120 -24.12 5.96 7.20
N ASP A 121 -24.75 4.80 7.21
CA ASP A 121 -24.20 3.64 7.89
C ASP A 121 -22.95 3.15 7.15
N GLY A 122 -22.07 2.42 7.82
CA GLY A 122 -20.82 1.91 7.23
C GLY A 122 -21.06 0.81 6.15
N TRP A 123 -22.34 0.54 5.81
CA TRP A 123 -22.79 -0.51 4.91
C TRP A 123 -23.30 0.02 3.57
N THR A 124 -23.65 1.30 3.48
CA THR A 124 -24.14 1.89 2.23
C THR A 124 -23.02 1.94 1.20
N PRO A 125 -23.22 1.38 -0.02
CA PRO A 125 -22.22 1.44 -1.09
C PRO A 125 -21.90 2.88 -1.50
N SER A 126 -20.65 3.12 -1.87
CA SER A 126 -20.23 4.41 -2.42
C SER A 126 -20.72 4.59 -3.86
N VAL A 127 -21.08 5.80 -4.22
CA VAL A 127 -21.34 6.23 -5.60
C VAL A 127 -20.51 7.47 -5.87
N ILE A 128 -19.53 7.37 -6.79
CA ILE A 128 -18.57 8.42 -7.11
C ILE A 128 -18.79 8.86 -8.54
N LEU A 129 -19.24 10.10 -8.72
CA LEU A 129 -19.40 10.72 -10.04
C LEU A 129 -18.05 11.21 -10.56
N ASN A 130 -17.76 11.02 -11.85
CA ASN A 130 -16.53 11.43 -12.51
C ASN A 130 -15.27 11.02 -11.70
N PRO A 131 -15.05 9.71 -11.49
CA PRO A 131 -14.00 9.21 -10.59
C PRO A 131 -12.60 9.62 -11.06
N GLY A 132 -11.69 9.79 -10.10
CA GLY A 132 -10.33 10.27 -10.29
C GLY A 132 -9.39 9.28 -10.98
N ALA A 133 -8.10 9.61 -10.98
CA ALA A 133 -7.06 8.83 -11.67
C ALA A 133 -6.92 7.41 -11.12
N GLU A 134 -7.25 7.19 -9.84
CA GLU A 134 -7.21 5.89 -9.17
C GLU A 134 -8.20 4.85 -9.75
N PHE A 135 -9.16 5.30 -10.58
CA PHE A 135 -10.16 4.46 -11.25
C PHE A 135 -9.93 4.32 -12.76
N GLN A 136 -8.91 4.95 -13.31
CA GLN A 136 -8.59 4.88 -14.73
C GLN A 136 -7.90 3.54 -15.09
N ASP A 137 -7.80 3.27 -16.39
CA ASP A 137 -7.31 1.99 -16.91
C ASP A 137 -5.88 1.67 -16.47
N GLU A 138 -5.04 2.68 -16.32
CA GLU A 138 -3.65 2.58 -15.89
C GLU A 138 -3.49 2.25 -14.40
N ALA A 139 -4.53 2.48 -13.60
CA ALA A 139 -4.52 2.19 -12.16
C ALA A 139 -5.08 0.79 -11.82
N ARG A 140 -5.57 0.02 -12.81
CA ARG A 140 -6.31 -1.21 -12.63
C ARG A 140 -5.62 -2.39 -13.30
N ALA A 141 -5.59 -3.54 -12.64
CA ALA A 141 -4.98 -4.78 -13.14
C ALA A 141 -6.01 -5.88 -13.47
N GLY A 142 -7.27 -5.54 -13.61
CA GLY A 142 -8.32 -6.52 -13.92
C GLY A 142 -9.60 -5.87 -14.42
N ALA A 143 -10.38 -6.64 -15.18
CA ALA A 143 -11.72 -6.24 -15.63
C ALA A 143 -12.61 -7.49 -15.82
N MET A 144 -13.85 -7.42 -15.37
CA MET A 144 -14.90 -8.43 -15.62
C MET A 144 -16.17 -7.70 -16.01
N ILE A 145 -16.83 -8.14 -17.07
CA ILE A 145 -18.11 -7.57 -17.49
C ILE A 145 -19.19 -7.74 -16.41
N ILE A 146 -19.94 -6.68 -16.18
CA ILE A 146 -21.15 -6.69 -15.35
C ILE A 146 -22.40 -6.65 -16.24
N GLY A 147 -22.45 -5.73 -17.19
CA GLY A 147 -23.53 -5.63 -18.13
C GLY A 147 -23.44 -4.43 -19.06
N MET A 148 -24.35 -4.37 -20.01
CA MET A 148 -24.53 -3.21 -20.89
C MET A 148 -26.00 -3.02 -21.24
N ASP A 149 -26.39 -1.77 -21.50
CA ASP A 149 -27.70 -1.50 -22.11
C ASP A 149 -27.68 -0.18 -22.91
N ARG A 150 -28.73 0.00 -23.72
CA ARG A 150 -28.92 1.16 -24.59
C ARG A 150 -30.08 2.01 -24.10
N THR A 151 -29.87 3.31 -24.06
CA THR A 151 -30.88 4.29 -23.69
C THR A 151 -31.79 4.64 -24.88
N PRO A 152 -32.95 5.27 -24.65
CA PRO A 152 -33.86 5.65 -25.72
C PRO A 152 -33.27 6.51 -26.83
N LYS A 153 -32.33 7.43 -26.49
CA LYS A 153 -31.68 8.30 -27.48
C LYS A 153 -30.47 7.66 -28.15
N GLY A 154 -30.09 6.46 -27.73
CA GLY A 154 -29.07 5.67 -28.41
C GLY A 154 -27.74 5.56 -27.71
N ARG A 155 -27.55 6.25 -26.59
CA ARG A 155 -26.34 6.10 -25.78
C ARG A 155 -26.23 4.68 -25.25
N ILE A 156 -25.08 4.08 -25.36
CA ILE A 156 -24.76 2.78 -24.77
C ILE A 156 -24.07 3.02 -23.44
N TRP A 157 -24.54 2.37 -22.40
CA TRP A 157 -23.86 2.27 -21.11
C TRP A 157 -23.24 0.87 -20.95
N GLY A 158 -21.95 0.82 -20.58
CA GLY A 158 -21.26 -0.42 -20.22
C GLY A 158 -20.81 -0.36 -18.77
N CYS A 159 -20.86 -1.50 -18.10
CA CYS A 159 -20.43 -1.66 -16.72
C CYS A 159 -19.49 -2.87 -16.60
N TRP A 160 -18.37 -2.68 -15.90
CA TRP A 160 -17.40 -3.72 -15.59
C TRP A 160 -16.77 -3.51 -14.23
N THR A 161 -16.12 -4.54 -13.66
CA THR A 161 -15.40 -4.41 -12.40
C THR A 161 -14.04 -3.75 -12.61
N GLY A 162 -13.55 -3.02 -11.61
CA GLY A 162 -12.23 -2.42 -11.62
C GLY A 162 -11.09 -3.37 -11.20
N THR A 163 -11.41 -4.57 -10.68
CA THR A 163 -10.42 -5.50 -10.09
C THR A 163 -10.49 -6.92 -10.67
N GLY A 164 -11.30 -7.15 -11.71
CA GLY A 164 -11.64 -8.49 -12.18
C GLY A 164 -12.59 -9.18 -11.19
N ASP A 165 -12.32 -10.46 -10.88
CA ASP A 165 -13.16 -11.31 -10.01
C ASP A 165 -12.54 -11.39 -8.60
N LYS A 166 -12.37 -10.23 -7.93
CA LYS A 166 -11.75 -10.16 -6.59
C LYS A 166 -12.73 -9.63 -5.54
N LYS A 167 -12.54 -10.03 -4.29
CA LYS A 167 -13.40 -9.66 -3.15
C LYS A 167 -13.46 -8.15 -2.83
N ASP A 168 -12.47 -7.39 -3.26
CA ASP A 168 -12.39 -5.93 -3.12
C ASP A 168 -12.88 -5.19 -4.37
N GLY A 169 -13.71 -5.87 -5.19
CA GLY A 169 -14.27 -5.35 -6.42
C GLY A 169 -15.13 -4.10 -6.25
N TYR A 170 -15.18 -3.32 -7.30
CA TYR A 170 -16.07 -2.17 -7.47
C TYR A 170 -16.45 -2.06 -8.94
N PHE A 171 -17.52 -1.35 -9.25
CA PHE A 171 -18.00 -1.19 -10.62
C PHE A 171 -17.60 0.15 -11.21
N LEU A 172 -17.32 0.12 -12.51
CA LEU A 172 -17.08 1.28 -13.35
C LEU A 172 -18.09 1.30 -14.47
N LEU A 173 -18.69 2.47 -14.71
CA LEU A 173 -19.62 2.69 -15.80
C LEU A 173 -19.05 3.72 -16.78
N ALA A 174 -19.07 3.38 -18.05
CA ALA A 174 -18.67 4.25 -19.15
C ALA A 174 -19.75 4.28 -20.24
N THR A 175 -19.67 5.28 -21.12
CA THR A 175 -20.66 5.48 -22.18
C THR A 175 -20.02 5.50 -23.57
N SER A 176 -20.81 5.11 -24.55
CA SER A 176 -20.52 5.30 -25.99
C SER A 176 -21.72 5.94 -26.67
N ASP A 177 -21.48 7.00 -27.44
CA ASP A 177 -22.50 7.72 -28.22
C ASP A 177 -22.40 7.42 -29.71
N ASP A 178 -21.48 6.53 -30.13
CA ASP A 178 -21.17 6.16 -31.52
C ASP A 178 -21.36 4.65 -31.81
N GLY A 179 -22.31 4.02 -31.08
CA GLY A 179 -22.62 2.61 -31.26
C GLY A 179 -21.50 1.65 -30.79
N GLY A 180 -20.72 2.04 -29.80
CA GLY A 180 -19.66 1.20 -29.19
C GLY A 180 -18.32 1.29 -29.92
N THR A 181 -18.11 2.26 -30.81
CA THR A 181 -16.82 2.45 -31.52
C THR A 181 -15.79 3.12 -30.58
N THR A 182 -16.21 4.16 -29.86
CA THR A 182 -15.40 4.78 -28.80
C THR A 182 -16.14 4.80 -27.46
N TRP A 183 -15.38 4.81 -26.37
CA TRP A 183 -15.91 4.80 -25.03
C TRP A 183 -15.34 5.95 -24.20
N SER A 184 -16.17 6.51 -23.34
CA SER A 184 -15.74 7.53 -22.39
C SER A 184 -14.80 6.94 -21.32
N LYS A 185 -14.08 7.82 -20.65
CA LYS A 185 -13.53 7.46 -19.32
C LYS A 185 -14.66 7.06 -18.37
N PRO A 186 -14.37 6.32 -17.27
CA PRO A 186 -15.40 6.00 -16.29
C PRO A 186 -16.12 7.26 -15.80
N ARG A 187 -17.45 7.28 -15.94
CA ARG A 187 -18.32 8.37 -15.48
C ARG A 187 -18.83 8.14 -14.07
N LEU A 188 -18.79 6.88 -13.62
CA LEU A 188 -19.28 6.48 -12.32
C LEU A 188 -18.43 5.34 -11.78
N ALA A 189 -18.11 5.38 -10.45
CA ALA A 189 -17.58 4.25 -9.71
C ALA A 189 -18.54 3.91 -8.56
N VAL A 190 -18.90 2.62 -8.40
CA VAL A 190 -19.89 2.15 -7.43
C VAL A 190 -19.32 1.02 -6.58
N GLY A 191 -19.56 1.06 -5.27
CA GLY A 191 -19.18 0.01 -4.33
C GLY A 191 -17.69 0.00 -3.97
N ALA A 192 -16.92 1.03 -4.38
CA ALA A 192 -15.51 1.15 -4.01
C ALA A 192 -15.36 1.37 -2.49
N ARG A 193 -14.42 0.65 -1.89
CA ARG A 193 -14.06 0.87 -0.49
C ARG A 193 -13.15 2.09 -0.38
N LEU A 194 -13.66 3.19 0.14
CA LEU A 194 -12.94 4.46 0.25
C LEU A 194 -12.10 4.57 1.52
N GLU A 195 -12.43 3.82 2.57
CA GLU A 195 -11.74 3.86 3.87
C GLU A 195 -11.63 2.47 4.50
N ALA A 196 -10.56 2.23 5.23
CA ALA A 196 -10.34 0.99 5.98
C ALA A 196 -11.43 0.72 7.04
N THR A 197 -12.11 1.77 7.51
CA THR A 197 -13.19 1.69 8.52
C THR A 197 -14.54 1.29 7.97
N GLN A 198 -14.72 1.26 6.64
CA GLN A 198 -15.96 0.78 6.04
C GLN A 198 -16.09 -0.74 6.24
N LYS A 199 -17.30 -1.16 6.64
CA LYS A 199 -17.62 -2.57 6.88
C LYS A 199 -18.01 -3.33 5.61
N ILE A 200 -17.81 -2.74 4.43
CA ILE A 200 -18.01 -3.36 3.12
C ILE A 200 -16.70 -3.97 2.65
N SER A 201 -16.73 -5.14 2.04
CA SER A 201 -15.54 -5.77 1.45
C SER A 201 -15.43 -5.54 -0.06
N GLY A 202 -16.52 -5.23 -0.75
CA GLY A 202 -16.52 -4.94 -2.19
C GLY A 202 -17.83 -5.31 -2.87
N ALA A 203 -17.96 -4.93 -4.13
CA ALA A 203 -19.06 -5.28 -5.03
C ALA A 203 -18.51 -6.20 -6.13
N LEU A 204 -19.17 -7.33 -6.38
CA LEU A 204 -18.64 -8.39 -7.23
C LEU A 204 -19.49 -8.64 -8.48
N VAL A 205 -20.80 -8.69 -8.36
CA VAL A 205 -21.70 -9.01 -9.47
C VAL A 205 -22.89 -8.06 -9.54
N GLY A 206 -23.44 -7.91 -10.75
CA GLY A 206 -24.56 -7.01 -10.99
C GLY A 206 -25.06 -7.11 -12.43
N ASN A 207 -26.00 -6.23 -12.79
CA ASN A 207 -26.40 -6.03 -14.18
C ASN A 207 -26.86 -4.58 -14.43
N LEU A 208 -26.78 -4.18 -15.68
CA LEU A 208 -27.24 -2.89 -16.18
C LEU A 208 -28.46 -3.09 -17.06
N TRP A 209 -29.53 -2.32 -16.84
CA TRP A 209 -30.79 -2.50 -17.53
C TRP A 209 -31.53 -1.18 -17.75
N THR A 210 -31.95 -0.92 -18.97
CA THR A 210 -32.88 0.18 -19.31
C THR A 210 -34.30 -0.31 -19.29
N ASP A 211 -35.12 0.30 -18.45
CA ASP A 211 -36.52 -0.08 -18.28
C ASP A 211 -37.42 0.45 -19.41
N PRO A 212 -38.67 -0.03 -19.53
CA PRO A 212 -39.61 0.44 -20.55
C PRO A 212 -39.94 1.93 -20.51
N LYS A 213 -39.60 2.63 -19.41
CA LYS A 213 -39.76 4.09 -19.30
C LYS A 213 -38.50 4.85 -19.71
N GLY A 214 -37.43 4.15 -20.15
CA GLY A 214 -36.17 4.72 -20.57
C GLY A 214 -35.19 5.07 -19.44
N ARG A 215 -35.50 4.67 -18.20
CA ARG A 215 -34.62 4.89 -17.06
C ARG A 215 -33.58 3.78 -16.98
N LEU A 216 -32.36 4.12 -16.61
CA LEU A 216 -31.25 3.18 -16.49
C LEU A 216 -31.10 2.73 -15.03
N TRP A 217 -31.04 1.44 -14.81
CA TRP A 217 -30.83 0.80 -13.50
C TRP A 217 -29.51 0.05 -13.48
N LEU A 218 -28.77 0.20 -12.38
CA LEU A 218 -27.70 -0.71 -12.01
C LEU A 218 -28.15 -1.48 -10.77
N PHE A 219 -28.37 -2.77 -10.92
CA PHE A 219 -28.54 -3.71 -9.81
C PHE A 219 -27.20 -4.30 -9.48
N PHE A 220 -26.87 -4.38 -8.19
CA PHE A 220 -25.54 -4.84 -7.79
C PHE A 220 -25.54 -5.42 -6.37
N ASP A 221 -24.57 -6.28 -6.11
CA ASP A 221 -24.31 -6.79 -4.78
C ASP A 221 -23.35 -5.90 -4.00
N GLN A 222 -23.41 -6.01 -2.69
CA GLN A 222 -22.42 -5.47 -1.79
C GLN A 222 -22.10 -6.51 -0.73
N GLN A 223 -20.88 -6.99 -0.72
CA GLN A 223 -20.41 -7.89 0.32
C GLN A 223 -20.14 -7.11 1.60
N LEU A 224 -20.68 -7.60 2.71
CA LEU A 224 -20.48 -7.03 4.03
C LEU A 224 -19.23 -7.67 4.64
N GLY A 225 -18.36 -6.85 5.22
CA GLY A 225 -17.19 -7.32 5.97
C GLY A 225 -17.55 -7.82 7.37
N ASP A 226 -18.68 -8.51 7.53
CA ASP A 226 -19.11 -9.12 8.78
C ASP A 226 -18.63 -10.58 8.89
N PRO A 227 -18.60 -11.17 10.10
CA PRO A 227 -18.16 -12.55 10.29
C PRO A 227 -19.02 -13.58 9.53
N GLN A 228 -20.26 -13.23 9.19
CA GLN A 228 -21.20 -14.09 8.46
C GLN A 228 -20.99 -13.99 6.95
N GLY A 229 -20.22 -13.01 6.46
CA GLY A 229 -19.99 -12.80 5.03
C GLY A 229 -21.26 -12.52 4.23
N ARG A 230 -22.21 -11.81 4.82
CA ARG A 230 -23.51 -11.51 4.18
C ARG A 230 -23.32 -10.71 2.91
N ILE A 231 -24.17 -10.97 1.93
CA ILE A 231 -24.25 -10.26 0.67
C ILE A 231 -25.60 -9.57 0.60
N SER A 232 -25.58 -8.27 0.38
CA SER A 232 -26.80 -7.46 0.22
C SER A 232 -26.95 -7.01 -1.23
N ASN A 233 -28.17 -6.96 -1.72
CA ASN A 233 -28.49 -6.59 -3.09
C ASN A 233 -29.09 -5.18 -3.13
N TRP A 234 -28.53 -4.34 -3.97
CA TRP A 234 -28.79 -2.90 -4.07
C TRP A 234 -29.15 -2.50 -5.50
N PHE A 235 -29.77 -1.36 -5.66
CA PHE A 235 -29.84 -0.68 -6.94
C PHE A 235 -29.59 0.81 -6.82
N ILE A 236 -29.12 1.40 -7.92
CA ILE A 236 -29.18 2.83 -8.22
C ILE A 236 -29.89 3.01 -9.56
N ARG A 237 -30.51 4.16 -9.75
CA ARG A 237 -31.29 4.48 -10.94
C ARG A 237 -30.96 5.87 -11.47
N CYS A 238 -30.89 6.00 -12.79
CA CYS A 238 -30.79 7.27 -13.49
C CYS A 238 -32.05 7.50 -14.31
N ASP A 239 -32.80 8.59 -14.06
CA ASP A 239 -34.07 8.87 -14.74
C ASP A 239 -33.88 9.48 -16.12
N ASP A 240 -32.79 10.20 -16.38
CA ASP A 240 -32.37 10.70 -17.71
C ASP A 240 -30.92 10.28 -18.00
N PRO A 241 -30.71 9.03 -18.45
CA PRO A 241 -29.36 8.51 -18.71
C PRO A 241 -28.70 9.09 -19.96
N ASP A 242 -29.46 9.84 -20.77
CA ASP A 242 -28.98 10.55 -21.95
C ASP A 242 -28.56 11.99 -21.68
N ALA A 243 -28.72 12.49 -20.45
CA ALA A 243 -28.25 13.80 -20.04
C ALA A 243 -26.72 13.95 -20.20
N ALA A 244 -26.23 15.18 -20.38
CA ALA A 244 -24.79 15.46 -20.36
C ALA A 244 -24.17 15.08 -19.01
N GLU A 245 -24.85 15.47 -17.93
CA GLU A 245 -24.52 15.14 -16.52
C GLU A 245 -25.63 14.28 -15.93
N PRO A 246 -25.59 12.94 -16.09
CA PRO A 246 -26.66 12.07 -15.59
C PRO A 246 -26.69 12.03 -14.06
N ALA A 247 -27.85 12.29 -13.48
CA ALA A 247 -28.08 12.21 -12.05
C ALA A 247 -28.52 10.81 -11.64
N TRP A 248 -27.89 10.25 -10.62
CA TRP A 248 -28.17 8.93 -10.10
C TRP A 248 -28.85 8.99 -8.73
N SER A 249 -29.78 8.08 -8.50
CA SER A 249 -30.43 7.94 -7.20
C SER A 249 -29.45 7.46 -6.13
N GLU A 250 -29.85 7.61 -4.86
CA GLU A 250 -29.19 6.94 -3.75
C GLU A 250 -29.21 5.42 -3.92
N PRO A 251 -28.16 4.71 -3.44
CA PRO A 251 -28.23 3.26 -3.33
C PRO A 251 -29.37 2.84 -2.42
N THR A 252 -30.21 1.95 -2.93
CA THR A 252 -31.35 1.40 -2.20
C THR A 252 -31.18 -0.10 -2.06
N GLN A 253 -31.10 -0.60 -0.83
CA GLN A 253 -31.10 -2.03 -0.56
C GLN A 253 -32.54 -2.58 -0.68
N PHE A 254 -32.71 -3.70 -1.40
CA PHE A 254 -34.04 -4.31 -1.59
C PHE A 254 -34.09 -5.80 -1.25
N ALA A 255 -32.94 -6.49 -1.22
CA ALA A 255 -32.85 -7.91 -0.91
C ALA A 255 -31.50 -8.27 -0.26
N GLU A 256 -31.40 -9.46 0.30
CA GLU A 256 -30.13 -10.17 0.52
C GLU A 256 -29.78 -10.98 -0.73
N GLY A 257 -28.48 -11.27 -0.92
CA GLY A 257 -27.97 -11.99 -2.08
C GLY A 257 -27.53 -11.07 -3.21
N CYS A 258 -27.55 -11.56 -4.44
CA CYS A 258 -27.03 -10.85 -5.60
C CYS A 258 -27.90 -11.10 -6.85
N THR A 259 -27.76 -10.23 -7.85
CA THR A 259 -28.40 -10.41 -9.16
C THR A 259 -27.38 -10.14 -10.27
N LEU A 260 -27.32 -11.04 -11.26
CA LEU A 260 -26.37 -10.95 -12.38
C LEU A 260 -27.09 -10.70 -13.72
N ASN A 261 -28.40 -10.89 -13.76
CA ASN A 261 -29.14 -10.89 -15.01
C ASN A 261 -30.28 -9.86 -15.02
N LYS A 262 -30.60 -9.37 -16.22
CA LYS A 262 -31.59 -8.32 -16.43
C LYS A 262 -32.99 -8.75 -16.03
N PRO A 263 -33.84 -7.82 -15.58
CA PRO A 263 -35.25 -8.07 -15.40
C PRO A 263 -35.91 -8.54 -16.71
N THR A 264 -36.91 -9.43 -16.54
CA THR A 264 -37.83 -9.80 -17.60
C THR A 264 -39.14 -9.02 -17.42
N VAL A 265 -39.50 -8.25 -18.43
CA VAL A 265 -40.81 -7.55 -18.46
C VAL A 265 -41.83 -8.52 -19.04
N LEU A 266 -42.91 -8.81 -18.27
CA LEU A 266 -44.00 -9.69 -18.71
C LEU A 266 -45.04 -8.94 -19.52
N LYS A 267 -45.86 -9.66 -20.30
CA LYS A 267 -46.96 -9.08 -21.08
C LYS A 267 -47.99 -8.35 -20.22
N ASP A 268 -48.14 -8.72 -18.94
CA ASP A 268 -49.02 -8.03 -17.97
C ASP A 268 -48.41 -6.72 -17.42
N GLY A 269 -47.21 -6.37 -17.85
CA GLY A 269 -46.46 -5.17 -17.40
C GLY A 269 -45.70 -5.34 -16.10
N SER A 270 -45.80 -6.49 -15.43
CA SER A 270 -44.95 -6.76 -14.24
C SER A 270 -43.53 -7.08 -14.62
N TRP A 271 -42.56 -6.77 -13.73
CA TRP A 271 -41.16 -7.03 -13.93
C TRP A 271 -40.70 -8.13 -12.99
N LEU A 272 -40.00 -9.11 -13.52
CA LEU A 272 -39.35 -10.17 -12.73
C LEU A 272 -37.83 -10.03 -12.74
N LEU A 273 -37.23 -10.02 -11.56
CA LEU A 273 -35.81 -9.92 -11.36
C LEU A 273 -35.26 -11.20 -10.76
N PRO A 274 -34.29 -11.88 -11.41
CA PRO A 274 -33.63 -13.03 -10.83
C PRO A 274 -32.65 -12.56 -9.73
N VAL A 275 -32.76 -13.18 -8.54
CA VAL A 275 -31.93 -12.91 -7.37
C VAL A 275 -31.41 -14.23 -6.82
N SER A 276 -30.10 -14.37 -6.67
CA SER A 276 -29.45 -15.55 -6.07
C SER A 276 -29.08 -15.31 -4.61
N ASP A 277 -29.42 -16.27 -3.75
CA ASP A 277 -28.92 -16.30 -2.38
C ASP A 277 -27.84 -17.40 -2.27
N TRP A 278 -26.59 -17.00 -2.36
CA TRP A 278 -25.47 -17.95 -2.35
C TRP A 278 -25.28 -18.65 -1.01
N GLN A 279 -25.72 -18.05 0.08
CA GLN A 279 -25.61 -18.67 1.41
C GLN A 279 -26.69 -19.75 1.60
N LYS A 280 -27.94 -19.46 1.18
CA LYS A 280 -29.05 -20.41 1.25
C LYS A 280 -29.11 -21.36 0.06
N LYS A 281 -28.27 -21.13 -0.97
CA LYS A 281 -28.25 -21.91 -2.23
C LYS A 281 -29.61 -21.94 -2.91
N THR A 282 -30.27 -20.78 -3.04
CA THR A 282 -31.59 -20.63 -3.64
C THR A 282 -31.58 -19.63 -4.77
N ALA A 283 -32.25 -19.98 -5.86
CA ALA A 283 -32.66 -19.08 -6.92
C ALA A 283 -33.99 -18.45 -6.54
N ARG A 284 -34.05 -17.13 -6.44
CA ARG A 284 -35.23 -16.37 -6.06
C ARG A 284 -35.73 -15.53 -7.22
N VAL A 285 -36.99 -15.25 -7.25
CA VAL A 285 -37.65 -14.36 -8.21
C VAL A 285 -38.26 -13.20 -7.44
N PHE A 286 -37.77 -12.01 -7.67
CA PHE A 286 -38.39 -10.77 -7.18
C PHE A 286 -39.29 -10.17 -8.25
N ALA A 287 -40.40 -9.58 -7.85
CA ALA A 287 -41.34 -8.94 -8.75
C ALA A 287 -41.62 -7.49 -8.37
N SER A 288 -41.77 -6.65 -9.38
CA SER A 288 -42.32 -5.29 -9.26
C SER A 288 -43.55 -5.15 -10.16
N THR A 289 -44.64 -4.59 -9.62
CA THR A 289 -45.87 -4.23 -10.34
C THR A 289 -46.11 -2.73 -10.40
N ASP A 290 -45.15 -1.94 -9.87
CA ASP A 290 -45.21 -0.48 -9.74
C ASP A 290 -44.04 0.22 -10.46
N ALA A 291 -43.58 -0.40 -11.56
CA ALA A 291 -42.47 0.10 -12.38
C ALA A 291 -41.20 0.31 -11.57
N GLY A 292 -40.84 -0.63 -10.69
CA GLY A 292 -39.62 -0.67 -9.93
C GLY A 292 -39.59 0.17 -8.66
N ALA A 293 -40.70 0.78 -8.25
CA ALA A 293 -40.78 1.52 -6.99
C ALA A 293 -40.62 0.59 -5.78
N THR A 294 -41.16 -0.62 -5.86
CA THR A 294 -40.99 -1.68 -4.86
C THR A 294 -40.64 -3.01 -5.51
N TRP A 295 -39.85 -3.81 -4.82
CA TRP A 295 -39.46 -5.16 -5.21
C TRP A 295 -39.81 -6.13 -4.08
N LYS A 296 -40.55 -7.20 -4.39
CA LYS A 296 -40.98 -8.21 -3.42
C LYS A 296 -40.66 -9.60 -3.92
N GLU A 297 -40.16 -10.46 -3.04
CA GLU A 297 -39.91 -11.86 -3.37
C GLU A 297 -41.25 -12.49 -3.75
N ARG A 298 -41.32 -13.11 -4.92
CA ARG A 298 -42.50 -13.79 -5.48
C ARG A 298 -42.43 -15.30 -5.25
N SER A 299 -41.21 -15.87 -5.45
CA SER A 299 -40.94 -17.29 -5.29
C SER A 299 -39.49 -17.59 -5.14
N SER A 300 -39.18 -18.81 -4.70
CA SER A 300 -37.78 -19.33 -4.65
C SER A 300 -37.78 -20.82 -4.97
N LEU A 301 -36.68 -21.31 -5.52
CA LEU A 301 -36.45 -22.72 -5.81
C LEU A 301 -34.96 -23.08 -5.65
N GLN A 302 -34.68 -24.39 -5.48
CA GLN A 302 -33.32 -24.91 -5.41
C GLN A 302 -33.01 -25.77 -6.64
N PHE A 303 -31.86 -25.55 -7.26
CA PHE A 303 -31.40 -26.37 -8.36
C PHE A 303 -30.46 -27.47 -7.87
N PRO A 304 -30.56 -28.71 -8.38
CA PRO A 304 -29.57 -29.74 -8.15
C PRO A 304 -28.18 -29.30 -8.65
N GLY A 305 -27.14 -29.56 -7.86
CA GLY A 305 -25.78 -29.14 -8.24
C GLY A 305 -25.55 -27.63 -8.25
N TRP A 306 -26.26 -26.92 -7.39
CA TRP A 306 -26.15 -25.48 -7.25
C TRP A 306 -24.71 -24.97 -7.15
N GLN A 307 -24.41 -23.94 -7.97
CA GLN A 307 -23.13 -23.22 -7.96
C GLN A 307 -23.33 -21.82 -8.52
N PHE A 308 -23.52 -20.82 -7.70
CA PHE A 308 -23.68 -19.40 -8.06
C PHE A 308 -25.00 -19.02 -8.76
N ASP A 309 -25.87 -19.96 -9.16
CA ASP A 309 -27.20 -19.73 -9.70
C ASP A 309 -27.42 -18.44 -10.49
N GLU A 310 -26.68 -18.32 -11.60
CA GLU A 310 -26.84 -17.20 -12.53
C GLU A 310 -28.01 -17.50 -13.44
N HIS A 311 -29.23 -17.55 -12.87
CA HIS A 311 -30.44 -17.91 -13.60
C HIS A 311 -30.97 -16.75 -14.43
N MET A 312 -31.56 -17.07 -15.60
CA MET A 312 -32.26 -16.16 -16.49
C MET A 312 -33.66 -16.65 -16.73
N MET A 313 -34.57 -15.73 -17.03
CA MET A 313 -35.97 -16.03 -17.32
C MET A 313 -36.41 -15.38 -18.62
N VAL A 314 -37.19 -16.11 -19.42
CA VAL A 314 -37.90 -15.57 -20.58
C VAL A 314 -39.35 -15.97 -20.57
N GLU A 315 -40.26 -15.08 -20.98
CA GLU A 315 -41.63 -15.40 -21.21
C GLU A 315 -41.77 -16.06 -22.59
N LEU A 316 -42.33 -17.27 -22.64
CA LEU A 316 -42.57 -18.02 -23.86
C LEU A 316 -43.84 -17.50 -24.59
N LYS A 317 -43.98 -17.84 -25.87
CA LYS A 317 -45.15 -17.40 -26.69
C LYS A 317 -46.47 -17.88 -26.11
N ASP A 318 -46.49 -19.03 -25.44
CA ASP A 318 -47.68 -19.61 -24.76
C ASP A 318 -47.97 -19.00 -23.37
N GLY A 319 -47.16 -18.01 -22.93
CA GLY A 319 -47.32 -17.31 -21.66
C GLY A 319 -46.64 -17.97 -20.46
N ARG A 320 -46.08 -19.17 -20.64
CA ARG A 320 -45.24 -19.76 -19.60
C ARG A 320 -43.92 -19.01 -19.47
N LEU A 321 -43.32 -19.09 -18.29
CA LEU A 321 -41.94 -18.65 -18.06
C LEU A 321 -41.01 -19.86 -18.13
N TRP A 322 -39.89 -19.69 -18.82
CA TRP A 322 -38.79 -20.62 -18.82
C TRP A 322 -37.63 -20.00 -18.05
N MET A 323 -37.18 -20.70 -17.01
CA MET A 323 -35.99 -20.36 -16.24
C MET A 323 -34.88 -21.32 -16.59
N LEU A 324 -33.70 -20.79 -16.95
CA LEU A 324 -32.47 -21.52 -17.21
C LEU A 324 -31.41 -21.07 -16.22
N ALA A 325 -30.82 -21.99 -15.48
CA ALA A 325 -29.86 -21.72 -14.42
C ALA A 325 -28.51 -22.38 -14.66
N ARG A 326 -27.42 -21.66 -14.38
CA ARG A 326 -26.07 -22.19 -14.30
C ARG A 326 -25.95 -23.06 -13.05
N THR A 327 -25.38 -24.27 -13.18
CA THR A 327 -25.04 -25.15 -12.07
C THR A 327 -23.60 -25.67 -12.19
N SER A 328 -23.12 -26.42 -11.22
CA SER A 328 -21.77 -27.03 -11.26
C SER A 328 -21.62 -28.07 -12.38
N GLY A 329 -22.74 -28.68 -12.76
CA GLY A 329 -22.84 -29.63 -13.88
C GLY A 329 -23.33 -28.98 -15.17
N GLN A 330 -24.35 -29.59 -15.78
CA GLN A 330 -25.10 -29.05 -16.91
C GLN A 330 -26.11 -28.01 -16.41
N PRO A 331 -26.46 -27.01 -17.22
CA PRO A 331 -27.55 -26.10 -16.88
C PRO A 331 -28.85 -26.87 -16.51
N HIS A 332 -29.59 -26.31 -15.56
CA HIS A 332 -30.92 -26.83 -15.19
C HIS A 332 -31.98 -25.84 -15.59
N GLU A 333 -33.18 -26.36 -15.85
CA GLU A 333 -34.34 -25.59 -16.26
C GLU A 333 -35.55 -25.86 -15.39
N SER A 334 -36.42 -24.88 -15.29
CA SER A 334 -37.73 -24.98 -14.64
C SER A 334 -38.73 -24.09 -15.37
N PHE A 335 -40.00 -24.42 -15.29
CA PHE A 335 -41.09 -23.72 -15.97
C PHE A 335 -42.16 -23.25 -14.97
N SER A 336 -42.74 -22.08 -15.23
CA SER A 336 -43.89 -21.56 -14.50
C SER A 336 -45.01 -21.23 -15.45
N SER A 337 -46.27 -21.59 -15.07
CA SER A 337 -47.50 -21.25 -15.79
C SER A 337 -48.39 -20.22 -15.09
N ASP A 338 -47.92 -19.66 -13.97
CA ASP A 338 -48.67 -18.73 -13.11
C ASP A 338 -47.91 -17.39 -12.88
N GLY A 339 -47.08 -16.99 -13.84
CA GLY A 339 -46.34 -15.75 -13.79
C GLY A 339 -45.22 -15.77 -12.77
N GLY A 340 -44.59 -16.92 -12.52
CA GLY A 340 -43.42 -17.07 -11.64
C GLY A 340 -43.75 -17.20 -10.16
N ARG A 341 -45.02 -17.57 -9.79
CA ARG A 341 -45.41 -17.84 -8.40
C ARG A 341 -45.02 -19.24 -7.97
N THR A 342 -45.23 -20.23 -8.89
CA THR A 342 -44.80 -21.62 -8.68
C THR A 342 -43.98 -22.09 -9.88
N TRP A 343 -43.09 -23.05 -9.66
CA TRP A 343 -42.17 -23.57 -10.64
C TRP A 343 -42.22 -25.10 -10.69
N SER A 344 -42.07 -25.68 -11.87
CA SER A 344 -41.93 -27.12 -12.02
C SER A 344 -40.63 -27.61 -11.31
N GLU A 345 -40.60 -28.89 -10.98
CA GLU A 345 -39.39 -29.53 -10.46
C GLU A 345 -38.20 -29.24 -11.39
N PRO A 346 -37.08 -28.69 -10.89
CA PRO A 346 -35.91 -28.40 -11.70
C PRO A 346 -35.31 -29.67 -12.28
N LYS A 347 -35.03 -29.66 -13.56
CA LYS A 347 -34.37 -30.78 -14.29
C LYS A 347 -33.20 -30.27 -15.12
N GLN A 348 -32.34 -31.17 -15.49
CA GLN A 348 -31.25 -30.85 -16.45
C GLN A 348 -31.89 -30.31 -17.76
N ALA A 349 -31.34 -29.20 -18.27
CA ALA A 349 -31.82 -28.60 -19.51
C ALA A 349 -31.61 -29.57 -20.68
N ALA A 350 -32.69 -29.81 -21.42
CA ALA A 350 -32.68 -30.82 -22.48
C ALA A 350 -31.89 -30.37 -23.72
N THR A 351 -31.90 -29.07 -24.04
CA THR A 351 -31.42 -28.52 -25.30
C THR A 351 -30.22 -27.55 -25.15
N VAL A 352 -29.80 -27.27 -23.92
CA VAL A 352 -28.72 -26.36 -23.64
C VAL A 352 -27.69 -27.01 -22.71
N GLN A 353 -26.52 -27.28 -23.21
CA GLN A 353 -25.32 -27.64 -22.42
C GLN A 353 -24.40 -26.44 -22.31
N ASN A 354 -23.68 -26.27 -21.22
CA ASN A 354 -22.72 -25.18 -21.06
C ASN A 354 -21.56 -25.57 -20.13
N VAL A 355 -20.41 -24.97 -20.34
CA VAL A 355 -19.36 -24.92 -19.33
C VAL A 355 -19.86 -24.10 -18.13
N SER A 356 -19.31 -24.31 -16.93
CA SER A 356 -19.68 -23.49 -15.76
C SER A 356 -19.31 -22.01 -15.98
N SER A 357 -20.18 -21.29 -16.70
CA SER A 357 -20.08 -19.89 -17.05
C SER A 357 -21.47 -19.28 -17.22
N ARG A 358 -21.59 -17.99 -16.97
CA ARG A 358 -22.80 -17.22 -17.32
C ARG A 358 -23.04 -17.33 -18.83
N PHE A 359 -24.28 -17.43 -19.25
CA PHE A 359 -24.76 -17.33 -20.62
C PHE A 359 -25.73 -16.12 -20.74
N PHE A 360 -26.10 -15.74 -21.95
CA PHE A 360 -27.12 -14.71 -22.20
C PHE A 360 -28.27 -15.30 -22.97
N LEU A 361 -29.51 -15.18 -22.46
CA LEU A 361 -30.73 -15.66 -23.08
C LEU A 361 -31.74 -14.52 -23.13
N ARG A 362 -32.25 -14.17 -24.32
CA ARG A 362 -33.23 -13.10 -24.50
C ARG A 362 -34.12 -13.33 -25.72
N ARG A 363 -35.34 -12.80 -25.67
CA ARG A 363 -36.23 -12.73 -26.83
C ARG A 363 -35.87 -11.50 -27.65
N LEU A 364 -35.68 -11.65 -28.96
CA LEU A 364 -35.47 -10.60 -29.94
C LEU A 364 -36.80 -10.02 -30.46
N ALA A 365 -36.74 -8.86 -31.09
CA ALA A 365 -37.90 -8.19 -31.71
C ALA A 365 -38.58 -9.06 -32.79
N SER A 366 -37.83 -9.91 -33.48
CA SER A 366 -38.36 -10.92 -34.44
C SER A 366 -39.23 -11.99 -33.78
N GLY A 367 -39.19 -12.11 -32.43
CA GLY A 367 -39.81 -13.16 -31.67
C GLY A 367 -38.99 -14.43 -31.52
N ARG A 368 -37.74 -14.47 -32.04
CA ARG A 368 -36.81 -15.55 -31.81
C ARG A 368 -36.14 -15.42 -30.43
N LEU A 369 -35.70 -16.56 -29.90
CA LEU A 369 -34.80 -16.55 -28.74
C LEU A 369 -33.34 -16.51 -29.19
N LEU A 370 -32.59 -15.58 -28.64
CA LEU A 370 -31.15 -15.50 -28.77
C LEU A 370 -30.49 -16.17 -27.56
N LEU A 371 -29.54 -17.08 -27.80
CA LEU A 371 -28.65 -17.68 -26.80
C LEU A 371 -27.22 -17.36 -27.15
N VAL A 372 -26.48 -16.74 -26.22
CA VAL A 372 -25.02 -16.54 -26.35
C VAL A 372 -24.33 -17.29 -25.21
N LYS A 373 -23.46 -18.23 -25.58
CA LYS A 373 -22.77 -19.11 -24.63
C LYS A 373 -21.43 -19.63 -25.20
N ASN A 374 -20.66 -20.30 -24.39
CA ASN A 374 -19.44 -20.99 -24.81
C ASN A 374 -19.79 -22.32 -25.55
N GLY A 375 -19.32 -22.47 -26.79
CA GLY A 375 -19.55 -23.62 -27.64
C GLY A 375 -20.96 -23.72 -28.22
N SER A 376 -21.31 -24.88 -28.82
CA SER A 376 -22.67 -25.15 -29.35
C SER A 376 -23.65 -25.48 -28.23
N PRO A 377 -24.98 -25.30 -28.44
CA PRO A 377 -26.00 -25.66 -27.45
C PRO A 377 -25.97 -27.12 -27.03
N ALA A 378 -25.56 -28.02 -27.92
CA ALA A 378 -25.48 -29.45 -27.67
C ALA A 378 -24.14 -29.89 -27.04
N GLU A 379 -23.22 -28.93 -26.79
CA GLU A 379 -21.84 -29.23 -26.34
C GLU A 379 -21.51 -28.57 -25.00
N ARG A 380 -20.87 -29.33 -24.13
CA ARG A 380 -20.21 -28.83 -22.93
C ARG A 380 -18.69 -28.82 -23.10
N LEU A 381 -18.10 -27.64 -23.26
CA LEU A 381 -16.65 -27.48 -23.30
C LEU A 381 -16.01 -27.71 -21.92
N LEU A 382 -14.74 -28.10 -21.91
CA LEU A 382 -13.96 -28.25 -20.67
C LEU A 382 -13.51 -26.92 -20.08
N GLN A 383 -13.43 -25.87 -20.91
CA GLN A 383 -13.01 -24.51 -20.52
C GLN A 383 -13.84 -23.44 -21.23
N ARG A 384 -13.80 -22.22 -20.71
CA ARG A 384 -14.47 -21.06 -21.31
C ARG A 384 -13.75 -20.63 -22.58
N SER A 385 -14.28 -20.99 -23.73
CA SER A 385 -13.78 -20.63 -25.07
C SER A 385 -14.93 -20.68 -26.09
N HIS A 386 -14.66 -20.28 -27.33
CA HIS A 386 -15.64 -20.37 -28.43
C HIS A 386 -16.98 -19.73 -28.09
N LEU A 387 -16.95 -18.47 -27.63
CA LEU A 387 -18.17 -17.72 -27.36
C LEU A 387 -18.97 -17.57 -28.65
N SER A 388 -20.20 -18.09 -28.69
CA SER A 388 -21.00 -18.19 -29.91
C SER A 388 -22.45 -17.81 -29.67
N ALA A 389 -23.12 -17.27 -30.71
CA ALA A 389 -24.52 -16.85 -30.70
C ALA A 389 -25.37 -17.84 -31.52
N TRP A 390 -26.56 -18.16 -31.00
CA TRP A 390 -27.52 -19.14 -31.52
C TRP A 390 -28.92 -18.59 -31.50
N LEU A 391 -29.78 -19.01 -32.43
CA LEU A 391 -31.19 -18.62 -32.52
C LEU A 391 -32.10 -19.84 -32.35
N SER A 392 -33.31 -19.60 -31.78
CA SER A 392 -34.39 -20.58 -31.74
C SER A 392 -35.70 -19.94 -32.19
N ASP A 393 -36.38 -20.61 -33.12
CA ASP A 393 -37.75 -20.25 -33.60
C ASP A 393 -38.85 -20.93 -32.79
N ASP A 394 -38.51 -21.99 -32.06
CA ASP A 394 -39.44 -22.95 -31.44
C ASP A 394 -39.38 -22.96 -29.91
N GLU A 395 -39.08 -21.79 -29.30
CA GLU A 395 -39.10 -21.59 -27.86
C GLU A 395 -38.01 -22.41 -27.14
N GLY A 396 -36.82 -22.52 -27.75
CA GLY A 396 -35.66 -23.16 -27.15
C GLY A 396 -35.59 -24.69 -27.30
N ARG A 397 -36.50 -25.29 -28.09
CA ARG A 397 -36.53 -26.75 -28.36
C ARG A 397 -35.39 -27.14 -29.32
N THR A 398 -35.13 -26.29 -30.32
CA THR A 398 -34.03 -26.46 -31.22
C THR A 398 -33.28 -25.12 -31.40
N TRP A 399 -31.98 -25.23 -31.72
CA TRP A 399 -31.11 -24.08 -31.93
C TRP A 399 -30.44 -24.17 -33.31
N GLN A 400 -30.42 -23.06 -34.01
CA GLN A 400 -29.86 -22.96 -35.36
C GLN A 400 -28.85 -21.81 -35.51
N GLY A 401 -28.09 -21.87 -36.58
CA GLY A 401 -27.05 -20.95 -36.89
C GLY A 401 -25.71 -21.30 -36.18
N GLY A 402 -25.13 -20.35 -35.47
CA GLY A 402 -23.90 -20.57 -34.74
C GLY A 402 -22.80 -19.61 -35.13
N LEU A 403 -23.00 -18.30 -34.91
CA LEU A 403 -21.96 -17.28 -35.15
C LEU A 403 -20.91 -17.35 -34.03
N LEU A 404 -19.68 -17.66 -34.41
CA LEU A 404 -18.52 -17.61 -33.50
C LEU A 404 -18.11 -16.16 -33.28
N LEU A 405 -18.26 -15.66 -32.06
CA LEU A 405 -17.89 -14.30 -31.64
C LEU A 405 -16.42 -14.21 -31.29
N ASP A 406 -15.92 -15.22 -30.53
CA ASP A 406 -14.52 -15.28 -30.09
C ASP A 406 -14.12 -16.72 -29.76
N GLU A 407 -13.10 -17.25 -30.44
CA GLU A 407 -12.59 -18.62 -30.24
C GLU A 407 -11.62 -18.76 -29.07
N ARG A 408 -11.05 -17.67 -28.60
CA ARG A 408 -10.00 -17.68 -27.59
C ARG A 408 -10.44 -18.34 -26.28
N SER A 409 -9.48 -18.85 -25.53
CA SER A 409 -9.70 -19.30 -24.15
C SER A 409 -9.95 -18.11 -23.21
N ALA A 410 -10.61 -18.36 -22.07
CA ALA A 410 -10.95 -17.38 -21.03
C ALA A 410 -11.87 -16.23 -21.50
N VAL A 411 -12.68 -16.47 -22.53
CA VAL A 411 -13.81 -15.57 -22.90
C VAL A 411 -15.06 -15.96 -22.14
N SER A 412 -15.77 -14.99 -21.54
CA SER A 412 -16.90 -15.31 -20.70
C SER A 412 -17.88 -14.13 -20.47
N TYR A 413 -18.98 -14.44 -19.79
CA TYR A 413 -19.99 -13.54 -19.24
C TYR A 413 -20.63 -12.59 -20.26
N PRO A 414 -21.19 -13.10 -21.36
CA PRO A 414 -21.90 -12.26 -22.33
C PRO A 414 -23.11 -11.54 -21.70
N ASP A 415 -23.29 -10.28 -22.03
CA ASP A 415 -24.49 -9.49 -21.77
C ASP A 415 -24.74 -8.53 -22.94
N GLY A 416 -26.00 -8.16 -23.21
CA GLY A 416 -26.25 -7.33 -24.38
C GLY A 416 -27.68 -6.83 -24.51
N PHE A 417 -27.95 -6.29 -25.69
CA PHE A 417 -29.28 -5.81 -26.12
C PHE A 417 -29.40 -5.90 -27.65
N GLU A 418 -30.61 -5.82 -28.14
CA GLU A 418 -30.92 -5.57 -29.54
C GLU A 418 -31.33 -4.10 -29.72
N SER A 419 -30.77 -3.40 -30.67
CA SER A 419 -31.14 -2.03 -31.01
C SER A 419 -32.39 -2.01 -31.90
N PRO A 420 -33.14 -0.87 -31.99
CA PRO A 420 -34.39 -0.80 -32.76
C PRO A 420 -34.27 -1.14 -34.24
N ASP A 421 -33.06 -1.05 -34.80
CA ASP A 421 -32.75 -1.43 -36.18
C ASP A 421 -32.39 -2.92 -36.36
N GLY A 422 -32.53 -3.73 -35.29
CA GLY A 422 -32.23 -5.17 -35.29
C GLY A 422 -30.76 -5.53 -35.20
N LEU A 423 -29.87 -4.58 -34.89
CA LEU A 423 -28.47 -4.87 -34.61
C LEU A 423 -28.29 -5.35 -33.16
N ILE A 424 -27.72 -6.52 -33.00
CA ILE A 424 -27.46 -7.14 -31.69
C ILE A 424 -26.07 -6.71 -31.21
N HIS A 425 -25.98 -6.29 -29.95
CA HIS A 425 -24.75 -5.87 -29.30
C HIS A 425 -24.50 -6.81 -28.12
N ILE A 426 -23.34 -7.46 -28.08
CA ILE A 426 -22.92 -8.35 -26.97
C ILE A 426 -21.57 -7.87 -26.44
N LEU A 427 -21.57 -7.49 -25.18
CA LEU A 427 -20.36 -7.18 -24.39
C LEU A 427 -19.94 -8.43 -23.61
N TYR A 428 -18.63 -8.72 -23.56
CA TYR A 428 -18.07 -9.88 -22.87
C TYR A 428 -16.65 -9.60 -22.40
N ASP A 429 -16.13 -10.41 -21.48
CA ASP A 429 -14.76 -10.28 -20.99
C ASP A 429 -13.80 -11.31 -21.62
N TRP A 430 -12.54 -10.92 -21.72
CA TRP A 430 -11.44 -11.77 -22.08
C TRP A 430 -10.30 -11.61 -21.07
N ASN A 431 -9.87 -12.75 -20.49
CA ASN A 431 -8.68 -12.85 -19.63
C ASN A 431 -8.68 -11.83 -18.47
N ARG A 432 -9.69 -11.88 -17.61
CA ARG A 432 -10.04 -10.92 -16.54
C ARG A 432 -8.89 -10.38 -15.68
N HIS A 433 -7.80 -11.15 -15.53
CA HIS A 433 -6.70 -10.87 -14.58
C HIS A 433 -5.36 -10.62 -15.26
N THR A 434 -5.23 -10.87 -16.56
CA THR A 434 -3.99 -10.69 -17.32
C THR A 434 -4.14 -9.67 -18.43
N ASP A 435 -4.90 -9.97 -19.46
CA ASP A 435 -5.19 -9.03 -20.56
C ASP A 435 -6.28 -8.02 -20.18
N ALA A 436 -7.22 -8.42 -19.30
CA ALA A 436 -8.25 -7.59 -18.68
C ALA A 436 -9.05 -6.75 -19.70
N GLU A 437 -9.46 -7.40 -20.80
CA GLU A 437 -10.20 -6.73 -21.89
C GLU A 437 -11.70 -6.95 -21.76
N ILE A 438 -12.45 -5.87 -21.98
CA ILE A 438 -13.89 -5.89 -22.23
C ILE A 438 -14.09 -5.64 -23.72
N LEU A 439 -14.78 -6.56 -24.38
CA LEU A 439 -14.94 -6.60 -25.83
C LEU A 439 -16.41 -6.55 -26.25
N LEU A 440 -16.70 -5.85 -27.34
CA LEU A 440 -18.01 -5.73 -27.95
C LEU A 440 -18.06 -6.48 -29.27
N ALA A 441 -19.12 -7.29 -29.45
CA ALA A 441 -19.50 -7.85 -30.74
C ALA A 441 -20.82 -7.23 -31.21
N LYS A 442 -20.88 -6.85 -32.46
CA LYS A 442 -22.10 -6.36 -33.15
C LYS A 442 -22.41 -7.24 -34.33
N PHE A 443 -23.64 -7.73 -34.43
CA PHE A 443 -24.07 -8.64 -35.50
C PHE A 443 -25.61 -8.63 -35.65
N ARG A 444 -26.11 -9.21 -36.69
CA ARG A 444 -27.55 -9.38 -36.94
C ARG A 444 -27.95 -10.86 -36.92
N GLU A 445 -29.23 -11.14 -36.85
CA GLU A 445 -29.76 -12.51 -36.89
C GLU A 445 -29.27 -13.26 -38.17
N GLN A 446 -29.16 -12.55 -39.31
CA GLN A 446 -28.65 -13.15 -40.57
C GLN A 446 -27.19 -13.63 -40.45
N ASP A 447 -26.37 -12.99 -39.64
CA ASP A 447 -24.98 -13.41 -39.38
C ASP A 447 -24.97 -14.73 -38.58
N ILE A 448 -25.88 -14.81 -37.57
CA ILE A 448 -26.04 -16.03 -36.77
C ILE A 448 -26.47 -17.20 -37.65
N LEU A 449 -27.51 -17.00 -38.48
CA LEU A 449 -28.03 -18.03 -39.40
C LEU A 449 -27.01 -18.48 -40.42
N ALA A 450 -26.19 -17.56 -40.92
CA ALA A 450 -25.12 -17.85 -41.86
C ALA A 450 -23.89 -18.50 -41.22
N GLY A 451 -23.79 -18.50 -39.86
CA GLY A 451 -22.60 -18.95 -39.13
C GLY A 451 -21.37 -18.10 -39.38
N ARG A 452 -21.49 -16.95 -40.01
CA ARG A 452 -20.41 -16.01 -40.32
C ARG A 452 -20.94 -14.60 -40.51
N MET A 453 -20.06 -13.61 -40.46
CA MET A 453 -20.43 -12.23 -40.70
C MET A 453 -20.82 -12.02 -42.19
N VAL A 454 -22.04 -11.57 -42.44
CA VAL A 454 -22.60 -11.19 -43.75
C VAL A 454 -23.15 -9.78 -43.76
N SER A 455 -23.51 -9.21 -42.59
CA SER A 455 -23.96 -7.83 -42.46
C SER A 455 -22.77 -6.86 -42.52
N LYS A 456 -22.97 -5.68 -43.15
CA LYS A 456 -21.93 -4.65 -43.32
C LYS A 456 -21.61 -3.92 -42.02
N GLU A 457 -22.62 -3.80 -41.12
CA GLU A 457 -22.51 -3.08 -39.85
C GLU A 457 -21.89 -3.94 -38.75
N GLY A 458 -21.90 -5.25 -38.96
CA GLY A 458 -21.38 -6.20 -37.97
C GLY A 458 -19.87 -6.07 -37.80
N LYS A 459 -19.42 -6.15 -36.54
CA LYS A 459 -17.99 -6.17 -36.16
C LYS A 459 -17.83 -7.01 -34.89
N LEU A 460 -16.80 -7.83 -34.84
CA LEU A 460 -16.46 -8.66 -33.69
C LEU A 460 -15.22 -8.13 -32.98
N ARG A 461 -15.08 -8.46 -31.69
CA ARG A 461 -13.91 -8.15 -30.86
C ARG A 461 -13.51 -6.66 -30.84
N MET A 462 -14.48 -5.76 -30.83
CA MET A 462 -14.22 -4.32 -30.68
C MET A 462 -13.81 -4.04 -29.23
N PRO A 463 -12.66 -3.42 -28.95
CA PRO A 463 -12.29 -3.05 -27.60
C PRO A 463 -13.24 -2.02 -27.01
N ALA A 464 -13.86 -2.31 -25.87
CA ALA A 464 -14.66 -1.37 -25.09
C ALA A 464 -13.87 -0.79 -23.94
N ASN A 465 -13.06 -1.65 -23.27
CA ASN A 465 -12.17 -1.24 -22.21
C ASN A 465 -11.00 -2.22 -22.08
N LYS A 466 -9.86 -1.73 -21.62
CA LYS A 466 -8.69 -2.54 -21.29
C LYS A 466 -8.01 -1.97 -20.05
N ALA A 467 -8.03 -2.71 -18.95
CA ALA A 467 -7.22 -2.36 -17.80
C ALA A 467 -5.75 -2.69 -18.10
N THR A 468 -4.90 -1.66 -18.09
CA THR A 468 -3.47 -1.84 -18.41
C THR A 468 -2.62 -2.06 -17.17
N GLY A 469 -3.18 -1.77 -16.00
CA GLY A 469 -2.49 -1.83 -14.71
C GLY A 469 -1.39 -0.77 -14.56
N PRO A 470 -0.96 -0.48 -13.36
CA PRO A 470 0.31 0.19 -13.18
C PRO A 470 1.38 -0.74 -13.77
N LYS A 471 2.20 -0.21 -14.68
CA LYS A 471 3.35 -0.97 -15.18
C LYS A 471 4.20 -1.36 -13.98
N PRO A 472 4.56 -2.66 -13.81
CA PRO A 472 5.43 -3.06 -12.73
C PRO A 472 6.67 -2.16 -12.71
N GLU A 473 6.97 -1.54 -11.58
CA GLU A 473 8.21 -0.77 -11.43
C GLU A 473 9.38 -1.74 -11.58
N LYS A 474 10.19 -1.55 -12.62
CA LYS A 474 11.40 -2.34 -12.84
C LYS A 474 12.58 -1.61 -12.26
N LEU A 475 13.23 -2.22 -11.28
CA LEU A 475 14.38 -1.65 -10.60
C LEU A 475 15.66 -1.72 -11.45
N TYR A 476 16.64 -0.93 -11.06
CA TYR A 476 17.99 -0.86 -11.68
C TYR A 476 18.69 -2.23 -11.81
N ASN A 477 18.39 -3.17 -10.92
CA ASN A 477 18.93 -4.53 -10.86
C ASN A 477 18.05 -5.59 -11.55
N GLY A 478 17.00 -5.13 -12.26
CA GLY A 478 16.10 -5.99 -13.01
C GLY A 478 14.95 -6.62 -12.23
N ILE A 479 14.87 -6.40 -10.91
CA ILE A 479 13.72 -6.83 -10.10
C ILE A 479 12.48 -6.08 -10.57
N GLU A 480 11.39 -6.80 -10.81
CA GLU A 480 10.07 -6.25 -11.10
C GLU A 480 9.23 -6.30 -9.82
N LEU A 481 8.83 -5.11 -9.35
CA LEU A 481 7.98 -4.99 -8.17
C LEU A 481 6.56 -5.44 -8.49
N PRO A 482 5.82 -6.03 -7.54
CA PRO A 482 4.42 -6.36 -7.77
C PRO A 482 3.58 -5.10 -7.95
N ASP A 483 2.43 -5.23 -8.63
CA ASP A 483 1.50 -4.13 -8.92
C ASP A 483 1.04 -3.38 -7.66
N GLN A 484 0.91 -4.09 -6.55
CA GLN A 484 0.64 -3.49 -5.25
C GLN A 484 1.93 -3.36 -4.44
N TRP A 485 2.46 -2.14 -4.41
CA TRP A 485 3.64 -1.78 -3.63
C TRP A 485 3.35 -0.59 -2.68
N PRO A 486 3.83 -0.58 -1.43
CA PRO A 486 4.48 -1.70 -0.73
C PRO A 486 3.52 -2.86 -0.42
N PRO A 487 4.03 -4.10 -0.15
CA PRO A 487 3.21 -5.23 0.27
C PRO A 487 2.37 -4.92 1.51
N ARG A 488 1.05 -5.27 1.49
CA ARG A 488 0.10 -4.88 2.54
C ARG A 488 -0.40 -6.05 3.40
N PHE A 489 -0.02 -7.27 3.05
CA PHE A 489 -0.58 -8.49 3.63
C PHE A 489 0.42 -9.32 4.44
N LEU A 490 1.46 -8.65 4.97
CA LEU A 490 2.38 -9.30 5.90
C LEU A 490 1.66 -9.53 7.25
N ASP A 491 1.80 -10.72 7.81
CA ASP A 491 1.19 -11.07 9.09
C ASP A 491 2.05 -10.58 10.26
N PRO A 492 1.56 -9.63 11.09
CA PRO A 492 2.32 -9.13 12.24
C PRO A 492 2.51 -10.17 13.36
N ALA A 493 1.74 -11.26 13.37
CA ALA A 493 1.89 -12.35 14.32
C ALA A 493 2.89 -13.43 13.87
N SER A 494 3.36 -13.38 12.62
CA SER A 494 4.30 -14.34 12.06
C SER A 494 5.60 -14.36 12.88
N VAL A 495 6.10 -15.57 13.11
CA VAL A 495 7.42 -15.83 13.72
C VAL A 495 8.49 -16.15 12.68
N GLU A 496 8.08 -16.34 11.43
CA GLU A 496 9.00 -16.71 10.35
C GLU A 496 9.83 -15.51 9.88
N PRO A 497 11.08 -15.75 9.45
CA PRO A 497 11.86 -14.75 8.77
C PRO A 497 11.11 -14.16 7.57
N MET A 498 11.32 -12.88 7.30
CA MET A 498 10.72 -12.22 6.14
C MET A 498 11.08 -12.97 4.86
N ALA A 499 10.06 -13.38 4.09
CA ALA A 499 10.29 -13.95 2.76
C ALA A 499 10.85 -12.88 1.82
N VAL A 500 11.87 -13.25 1.04
CA VAL A 500 12.56 -12.35 0.10
C VAL A 500 12.30 -12.83 -1.32
N PRO A 501 11.26 -12.29 -2.01
CA PRO A 501 10.78 -12.83 -3.29
C PRO A 501 11.83 -12.84 -4.40
N TYR A 502 12.68 -11.82 -4.47
CA TYR A 502 13.73 -11.72 -5.50
C TYR A 502 14.86 -12.75 -5.35
N LEU A 503 15.03 -13.35 -4.16
CA LEU A 503 15.95 -14.50 -3.99
C LEU A 503 15.34 -15.81 -4.47
N GLN A 504 14.00 -15.94 -4.35
CA GLN A 504 13.28 -17.12 -4.83
C GLN A 504 13.10 -17.10 -6.35
N ARG A 505 12.92 -15.89 -6.94
CA ARG A 505 12.71 -15.67 -8.37
C ARG A 505 13.57 -14.49 -8.86
N PRO A 506 14.88 -14.67 -8.97
CA PRO A 506 15.76 -13.62 -9.45
C PRO A 506 15.50 -13.31 -10.94
N PRO A 507 15.80 -12.09 -11.41
CA PRO A 507 15.71 -11.74 -12.82
C PRO A 507 16.52 -12.70 -13.70
N LYS A 508 16.00 -12.99 -14.91
CA LYS A 508 16.71 -13.85 -15.88
C LYS A 508 18.09 -13.29 -16.26
N VAL A 509 18.18 -11.96 -16.39
CA VAL A 509 19.43 -11.22 -16.62
C VAL A 509 19.46 -10.07 -15.65
N ILE A 510 20.52 -9.97 -14.87
CA ILE A 510 20.71 -8.96 -13.82
C ILE A 510 21.57 -7.81 -14.35
N PRO A 511 21.05 -6.57 -14.50
CA PRO A 511 21.90 -5.40 -14.77
C PRO A 511 22.80 -5.11 -13.56
N ILE A 512 24.09 -4.85 -13.83
CA ILE A 512 25.09 -4.58 -12.79
C ILE A 512 25.83 -3.25 -13.01
N ASP A 513 25.13 -2.27 -13.59
CA ASP A 513 25.71 -0.95 -13.93
C ASP A 513 25.84 -0.01 -12.73
N VAL A 514 25.20 -0.35 -11.60
CA VAL A 514 25.23 0.45 -10.38
C VAL A 514 26.04 -0.26 -9.32
N GLY A 515 27.17 0.31 -8.98
CA GLY A 515 27.93 -0.07 -7.82
C GLY A 515 28.63 -1.43 -7.89
N ARG A 516 29.38 -1.70 -6.85
CA ARG A 516 30.01 -2.99 -6.61
C ARG A 516 28.93 -4.01 -6.28
N GLN A 517 29.07 -5.21 -6.79
CA GLN A 517 28.16 -6.32 -6.62
C GLN A 517 28.63 -7.20 -5.46
N LEU A 518 27.94 -7.10 -4.33
CA LEU A 518 28.28 -7.80 -3.09
C LEU A 518 27.61 -9.17 -3.03
N PHE A 519 28.29 -10.17 -2.46
CA PHE A 519 27.82 -11.54 -2.29
C PHE A 519 27.13 -11.79 -0.94
N VAL A 520 26.37 -10.83 -0.47
CA VAL A 520 25.65 -10.88 0.82
C VAL A 520 24.52 -11.93 0.84
N ASP A 521 24.01 -12.28 -0.34
CA ASP A 521 22.93 -13.24 -0.59
C ASP A 521 23.18 -14.04 -1.89
N ASP A 522 22.24 -14.92 -2.28
CA ASP A 522 22.36 -15.72 -3.49
C ASP A 522 21.75 -15.07 -4.75
N PHE A 523 21.42 -13.77 -4.70
CA PHE A 523 20.85 -13.06 -5.85
C PHE A 523 21.70 -13.15 -7.13
N LEU A 524 23.00 -12.98 -6.97
CA LEU A 524 23.96 -13.01 -8.08
C LEU A 524 24.50 -14.41 -8.39
N ILE A 525 24.33 -15.39 -7.50
CA ILE A 525 25.01 -16.67 -7.58
C ILE A 525 24.15 -17.72 -8.29
N GLU A 526 24.66 -18.29 -9.37
CA GLU A 526 24.06 -19.48 -10.00
C GLU A 526 24.54 -20.77 -9.32
N LYS A 527 25.85 -20.88 -9.06
CA LYS A 527 26.46 -22.00 -8.36
C LYS A 527 27.76 -21.60 -7.72
N THR A 528 28.11 -22.23 -6.61
CA THR A 528 29.39 -22.03 -5.94
C THR A 528 29.82 -23.25 -5.12
N THR A 529 31.13 -23.44 -4.97
CA THR A 529 31.77 -24.35 -4.00
C THR A 529 32.49 -23.57 -2.91
N LEU A 530 32.51 -22.22 -2.98
CA LEU A 530 33.03 -21.33 -1.95
C LEU A 530 32.09 -21.28 -0.74
N LYS A 531 32.64 -21.03 0.43
CA LYS A 531 31.87 -20.87 1.66
C LYS A 531 31.61 -19.38 1.93
N ARG A 532 30.34 -19.01 2.16
CA ARG A 532 30.04 -17.63 2.58
C ARG A 532 30.30 -17.45 4.07
N SER A 533 30.96 -16.35 4.40
CA SER A 533 31.20 -15.89 5.77
C SER A 533 30.67 -14.48 5.98
N TYR A 534 30.25 -14.15 7.19
CA TYR A 534 29.77 -12.83 7.60
C TYR A 534 30.68 -12.28 8.71
N PRO A 535 31.68 -11.45 8.36
CA PRO A 535 32.56 -10.82 9.33
C PRO A 535 31.80 -9.89 10.28
N GLN A 536 32.25 -9.83 11.53
CA GLN A 536 31.71 -8.91 12.52
C GLN A 536 32.55 -7.61 12.52
N ALA A 537 31.93 -6.48 12.88
CA ALA A 537 32.64 -5.21 13.01
C ALA A 537 33.65 -5.28 14.18
N GLN A 538 34.80 -4.65 13.99
CA GLN A 538 35.85 -4.52 14.99
C GLN A 538 35.71 -3.17 15.70
N LYS A 539 35.57 -3.16 17.02
CA LYS A 539 35.51 -1.93 17.80
C LYS A 539 36.86 -1.24 17.77
N PHE A 540 36.83 0.09 17.61
CA PHE A 540 38.03 0.90 17.66
C PHE A 540 38.60 0.92 19.08
N GLU A 541 39.88 0.66 19.23
CA GLU A 541 40.56 0.57 20.55
C GLU A 541 40.51 1.90 21.34
N GLY A 542 40.44 3.03 20.65
CA GLY A 542 40.35 4.35 21.26
C GLY A 542 38.94 4.77 21.69
N ASN A 543 37.99 3.86 21.70
CA ASN A 543 36.61 4.15 22.11
C ASN A 543 36.50 4.45 23.62
N PRO A 544 35.53 5.30 24.04
CA PRO A 544 34.63 6.10 23.20
C PRO A 544 35.33 7.34 22.65
N VAL A 545 35.01 7.72 21.40
CA VAL A 545 35.58 8.88 20.72
C VAL A 545 34.87 10.22 21.04
N PHE A 546 33.69 10.16 21.63
CA PHE A 546 32.92 11.34 22.03
C PHE A 546 32.09 11.08 23.29
N LYS A 547 32.28 11.93 24.30
CA LYS A 547 31.70 11.83 25.63
C LYS A 547 31.04 13.15 26.05
N ALA A 548 30.23 13.09 27.12
CA ALA A 548 29.67 14.30 27.74
C ALA A 548 30.76 15.17 28.36
N GLU A 549 30.86 16.41 27.92
CA GLU A 549 31.86 17.36 28.37
C GLU A 549 31.25 18.68 28.83
N THR A 550 30.20 19.14 28.18
CA THR A 550 29.52 20.39 28.55
C THR A 550 28.73 20.23 29.85
N GLU A 551 28.53 21.33 30.56
CA GLU A 551 27.74 21.32 31.79
C GLU A 551 26.28 20.83 31.55
N LEU A 552 25.71 21.16 30.40
CA LEU A 552 24.39 20.70 30.00
C LEU A 552 24.35 19.17 29.82
N GLU A 553 25.31 18.60 29.08
CA GLU A 553 25.40 17.16 28.83
C GLU A 553 25.56 16.37 30.15
N LYS A 554 26.43 16.86 31.05
CA LYS A 554 26.66 16.26 32.38
C LYS A 554 25.41 16.35 33.26
N LYS A 555 24.77 17.51 33.33
CA LYS A 555 23.56 17.75 34.12
C LYS A 555 22.40 16.86 33.66
N LEU A 556 22.33 16.57 32.36
CA LEU A 556 21.28 15.70 31.77
C LEU A 556 21.77 14.26 31.65
N ASN A 557 22.07 13.60 32.74
CA ASN A 557 22.45 12.20 32.92
C ASN A 557 23.83 11.81 32.34
N ASN A 558 24.72 12.74 32.14
CA ASN A 558 26.05 12.49 31.55
C ASN A 558 25.96 11.74 30.21
N VAL A 559 25.19 12.30 29.29
CA VAL A 559 24.80 11.65 28.03
C VAL A 559 25.17 12.50 26.83
N VAL A 560 25.81 11.89 25.85
CA VAL A 560 25.82 12.31 24.43
C VAL A 560 25.26 11.16 23.63
N TYR A 561 24.24 11.43 22.83
CA TYR A 561 23.37 10.37 22.36
C TYR A 561 23.01 10.61 20.88
N LEU A 562 23.35 9.65 20.03
CA LEU A 562 23.02 9.76 18.62
C LEU A 562 21.52 9.69 18.40
N GLY A 563 20.80 8.92 19.22
CA GLY A 563 19.38 8.69 19.02
C GLY A 563 19.13 8.10 17.63
N GLN A 564 18.43 8.84 16.83
CA GLN A 564 18.40 8.71 15.37
C GLN A 564 19.01 9.98 14.71
N GLY A 565 19.91 10.68 15.39
CA GLY A 565 20.78 11.68 14.77
C GLY A 565 21.55 11.09 13.60
N GLY A 566 22.55 11.76 13.11
CA GLY A 566 23.27 11.23 11.96
C GLY A 566 24.75 11.64 11.98
N VAL A 567 25.58 10.80 11.37
CA VAL A 567 26.96 11.15 11.04
C VAL A 567 27.10 11.12 9.53
N PHE A 568 27.45 12.24 8.91
CA PHE A 568 27.51 12.40 7.46
C PHE A 568 28.77 13.19 7.06
N TYR A 569 29.34 12.87 5.91
CA TYR A 569 30.43 13.61 5.34
C TYR A 569 29.96 14.76 4.46
N GLU A 570 30.40 15.99 4.72
CA GLU A 570 30.15 17.16 3.87
C GLU A 570 31.38 17.41 2.98
N PRO A 571 31.32 17.07 1.69
CA PRO A 571 32.52 17.13 0.80
C PRO A 571 33.01 18.56 0.52
N ARG A 572 32.14 19.58 0.58
CA ARG A 572 32.51 20.98 0.36
C ARG A 572 33.35 21.53 1.51
N GLU A 573 33.03 21.12 2.74
CA GLU A 573 33.74 21.50 3.95
C GLU A 573 34.84 20.50 4.30
N LYS A 574 34.83 19.32 3.67
CA LYS A 574 35.76 18.19 3.95
C LYS A 574 35.70 17.75 5.43
N LEU A 575 34.53 17.78 6.01
CA LEU A 575 34.27 17.46 7.40
C LEU A 575 33.15 16.43 7.57
N PHE A 576 33.31 15.58 8.56
CA PHE A 576 32.16 14.81 9.09
C PHE A 576 31.36 15.70 10.02
N LYS A 577 30.03 15.65 9.87
CA LYS A 577 29.07 16.34 10.74
C LYS A 577 28.29 15.30 11.54
N MET A 578 28.31 15.40 12.84
CA MET A 578 27.58 14.57 13.75
C MET A 578 26.45 15.36 14.40
N PHE A 579 25.23 14.95 14.14
CA PHE A 579 24.02 15.50 14.76
C PHE A 579 23.66 14.61 15.94
N TYR A 580 23.64 15.15 17.16
CA TYR A 580 23.44 14.37 18.38
C TYR A 580 22.56 15.11 19.38
N THR A 581 22.04 14.40 20.36
CA THR A 581 21.30 14.98 21.47
C THR A 581 22.22 15.25 22.63
N ALA A 582 22.33 16.50 23.06
CA ALA A 582 23.19 16.95 24.16
C ALA A 582 22.50 16.74 25.51
N GLY A 583 22.75 15.59 26.15
CA GLY A 583 22.10 15.14 27.35
C GLY A 583 20.85 14.25 27.12
N TRP A 584 20.39 13.55 28.15
CA TRP A 584 19.17 12.75 28.08
C TRP A 584 17.94 13.65 27.87
N ARG A 585 17.25 13.49 26.76
CA ARG A 585 16.13 14.36 26.32
C ARG A 585 16.51 15.82 26.18
N GLY A 586 17.78 16.10 25.90
CA GLY A 586 18.32 17.41 25.67
C GLY A 586 18.11 17.93 24.24
N PRO A 587 18.64 19.10 23.93
CA PRO A 587 18.53 19.72 22.60
C PRO A 587 19.39 19.02 21.54
N LEU A 588 19.07 19.28 20.28
CA LEU A 588 19.87 18.84 19.14
C LEU A 588 21.12 19.68 19.02
N ALA A 589 22.28 19.05 18.85
CA ALA A 589 23.59 19.67 18.76
C ALA A 589 24.38 19.16 17.56
N LEU A 590 25.39 19.92 17.15
CA LEU A 590 26.34 19.60 16.09
C LEU A 590 27.74 19.40 16.65
N ALA A 591 28.42 18.35 16.20
CA ALA A 591 29.89 18.23 16.33
C ALA A 591 30.50 17.97 14.95
N THR A 592 31.76 18.38 14.75
CA THR A 592 32.50 18.22 13.49
C THR A 592 33.81 17.51 13.70
N SER A 593 34.24 16.74 12.68
CA SER A 593 35.49 15.99 12.69
C SER A 593 36.09 15.87 11.29
N SER A 594 37.38 15.82 11.17
CA SER A 594 38.08 15.47 9.91
C SER A 594 38.36 13.97 9.78
N ASP A 595 38.32 13.20 10.89
CA ASP A 595 38.83 11.84 10.97
C ASP A 595 37.92 10.84 11.67
N LEU A 596 36.73 11.28 12.11
CA LEU A 596 35.76 10.55 12.93
C LEU A 596 36.22 10.24 14.37
N LYS A 597 37.46 10.43 14.69
CA LYS A 597 38.11 10.08 15.97
C LYS A 597 38.18 11.25 16.94
N THR A 598 38.51 12.45 16.38
CA THR A 598 38.64 13.71 17.14
C THR A 598 37.50 14.64 16.75
N TRP A 599 36.70 15.04 17.75
CA TRP A 599 35.47 15.83 17.52
C TRP A 599 35.55 17.20 18.17
N THR A 600 35.11 18.21 17.46
CA THR A 600 34.97 19.59 17.94
C THR A 600 33.50 19.97 18.04
N ARG A 601 33.15 20.69 19.09
CA ARG A 601 31.83 21.34 19.25
C ARG A 601 31.94 22.76 18.72
N PRO A 602 31.47 23.08 17.48
CA PRO A 602 31.63 24.41 16.89
C PRO A 602 30.74 25.44 17.57
N GLU A 603 31.18 26.68 17.65
CA GLU A 603 30.36 27.82 18.04
C GLU A 603 29.49 28.25 16.86
N LEU A 604 28.18 28.05 16.95
CA LEU A 604 27.25 28.29 15.83
C LEU A 604 26.69 29.73 15.84
N GLY A 605 26.95 30.52 16.88
CA GLY A 605 26.37 31.86 17.02
C GLY A 605 24.84 31.88 17.26
N LEU A 606 24.26 30.68 17.39
CA LEU A 606 22.88 30.46 17.82
C LEU A 606 22.90 30.30 19.33
N GLN A 607 21.90 30.69 20.04
CA GLN A 607 21.84 30.73 21.51
C GLN A 607 22.35 29.44 22.19
N GLY A 608 23.62 29.29 22.45
CA GLY A 608 24.21 28.22 23.27
C GLY A 608 25.24 27.34 22.57
N GLY A 609 26.35 27.89 22.11
CA GLY A 609 27.51 27.12 21.63
C GLY A 609 27.18 26.32 20.36
N ASN A 610 27.28 25.00 20.43
CA ASN A 610 27.04 24.10 19.30
C ASN A 610 25.58 23.58 19.18
N LEU A 611 24.62 24.18 19.91
CA LEU A 611 23.23 23.78 19.83
C LEU A 611 22.59 24.30 18.53
N LEU A 612 22.01 23.40 17.74
CA LEU A 612 21.17 23.72 16.58
C LEU A 612 19.78 24.20 16.99
N LEU A 613 19.37 23.84 18.21
CA LEU A 613 18.07 24.08 18.76
C LEU A 613 18.22 24.43 20.21
N PRO A 614 17.72 25.60 20.70
CA PRO A 614 17.84 26.01 22.07
C PRO A 614 17.14 25.04 23.03
N GLU A 615 17.65 24.94 24.26
CA GLU A 615 17.00 24.19 25.34
C GLU A 615 15.59 24.74 25.59
N GLY A 616 14.58 23.87 25.61
CA GLY A 616 13.19 24.24 25.87
C GLY A 616 12.48 24.95 24.71
N ALA A 617 13.06 25.00 23.50
CA ALA A 617 12.37 25.53 22.33
C ALA A 617 11.09 24.73 22.05
N ALA A 618 9.96 25.37 22.27
CA ALA A 618 8.65 24.87 21.84
C ALA A 618 8.58 24.99 20.30
N TRP A 619 8.75 23.90 19.62
CA TRP A 619 8.80 23.80 18.17
C TRP A 619 7.45 24.03 17.47
N GLY A 620 6.72 25.05 17.85
CA GLY A 620 5.39 25.37 17.32
C GLY A 620 4.27 24.42 17.79
N ALA A 621 4.51 23.64 18.81
CA ALA A 621 3.57 22.67 19.37
C ALA A 621 2.86 23.14 20.66
N GLY A 622 2.71 24.44 20.88
CA GLY A 622 2.01 25.02 22.02
C GLY A 622 2.75 24.90 23.36
N GLU A 623 2.34 25.65 24.35
CA GLU A 623 2.91 25.63 25.71
C GLU A 623 2.77 24.25 26.35
N GLY A 624 3.85 23.72 26.93
CA GLY A 624 3.88 22.43 27.64
C GLY A 624 4.27 21.22 26.79
N THR A 625 4.71 21.39 25.54
CA THR A 625 5.29 20.33 24.72
C THR A 625 6.80 20.49 24.63
N THR A 626 7.54 19.39 24.80
CA THR A 626 8.98 19.36 24.58
C THR A 626 9.29 18.39 23.43
N ALA A 627 10.31 18.72 22.62
CA ALA A 627 10.86 17.75 21.67
C ALA A 627 11.40 16.55 22.46
N GLY A 628 11.02 15.35 22.07
CA GLY A 628 11.58 14.13 22.66
C GLY A 628 13.01 13.88 22.20
N SER A 629 13.73 13.05 22.93
CA SER A 629 15.10 12.65 22.60
C SER A 629 15.19 11.70 21.39
N ASP A 630 14.08 11.25 20.89
CA ASP A 630 14.00 10.17 19.90
C ASP A 630 13.69 10.73 18.50
N ASN A 631 14.42 11.77 18.12
CA ASN A 631 14.32 12.44 16.84
C ASN A 631 15.19 11.73 15.79
N ALA A 632 14.78 11.75 14.52
CA ALA A 632 15.62 11.27 13.42
C ALA A 632 15.99 12.42 12.49
N LEU A 633 17.27 12.47 12.09
CA LEU A 633 17.77 13.50 11.20
C LEU A 633 18.55 12.86 10.05
N TRP A 634 18.28 13.30 8.83
CA TRP A 634 19.04 12.98 7.63
C TRP A 634 19.67 14.25 7.06
N TYR A 635 20.97 14.19 6.75
CA TYR A 635 21.67 15.25 6.04
C TYR A 635 21.65 14.95 4.55
N ASP A 636 20.87 15.71 3.81
CA ASP A 636 20.68 15.54 2.36
C ASP A 636 21.68 16.39 1.59
N ILE A 637 22.81 15.79 1.26
CA ILE A 637 23.90 16.42 0.49
C ILE A 637 23.42 16.91 -0.88
N ASP A 638 22.52 16.15 -1.51
CA ASP A 638 22.04 16.41 -2.87
C ASP A 638 20.86 17.42 -2.91
N ALA A 639 20.41 17.92 -1.75
CA ALA A 639 19.36 18.93 -1.71
C ALA A 639 19.75 20.18 -2.50
N THR A 640 18.95 20.51 -3.51
CA THR A 640 19.17 21.69 -4.36
C THR A 640 18.89 23.00 -3.63
N ASP A 641 17.87 23.00 -2.73
CA ASP A 641 17.60 24.11 -1.81
C ASP A 641 18.35 23.88 -0.50
N PRO A 642 19.27 24.78 -0.08
CA PRO A 642 19.93 24.67 1.21
C PRO A 642 18.97 24.58 2.40
N LYS A 643 17.79 25.16 2.32
CA LYS A 643 16.73 25.10 3.37
C LYS A 643 16.13 23.70 3.54
N GLU A 644 16.37 22.81 2.61
CA GLU A 644 15.93 21.42 2.67
C GLU A 644 17.07 20.44 3.01
N ARG A 645 18.26 20.90 3.34
CA ARG A 645 19.42 20.05 3.58
C ARG A 645 19.27 19.15 4.79
N LEU A 646 18.65 19.61 5.85
CA LEU A 646 18.31 18.81 7.01
C LEU A 646 16.87 18.32 6.88
N LYS A 647 16.67 17.01 6.93
CA LYS A 647 15.37 16.35 6.98
C LYS A 647 15.19 15.82 8.40
N PHE A 648 14.13 16.26 9.09
CA PHE A 648 13.99 16.03 10.51
C PHE A 648 12.63 15.45 10.88
N LEU A 649 12.62 14.30 11.52
CA LEU A 649 11.45 13.69 12.15
C LEU A 649 11.53 13.94 13.64
N THR A 650 10.60 14.74 14.17
CA THR A 650 10.53 15.09 15.58
C THR A 650 9.48 14.23 16.29
N CYS A 651 9.86 13.66 17.42
CA CYS A 651 8.93 13.02 18.34
C CYS A 651 8.57 14.00 19.45
N TRP A 652 7.28 14.30 19.62
CA TRP A 652 6.78 15.21 20.64
C TRP A 652 6.26 14.47 21.87
N ILE A 653 6.73 14.83 23.04
CA ILE A 653 6.28 14.30 24.32
C ILE A 653 5.40 15.36 24.98
N HIS A 654 4.10 15.08 25.14
CA HIS A 654 3.23 15.93 25.92
C HIS A 654 3.52 15.79 27.42
N VAL A 655 3.79 16.90 28.08
CA VAL A 655 3.88 16.97 29.54
C VAL A 655 2.82 18.01 29.98
N PRO A 656 1.86 17.71 30.83
CA PRO A 656 1.85 16.83 31.99
C PRO A 656 1.02 15.53 31.81
N LYS A 657 1.16 14.59 32.76
CA LYS A 657 0.52 13.26 32.77
C LYS A 657 -0.99 13.24 32.52
N GLU A 658 -1.70 14.28 32.90
CA GLU A 658 -3.16 14.41 32.80
C GLU A 658 -3.64 14.70 31.37
N LYS A 659 -2.73 15.05 30.44
CA LYS A 659 -3.01 15.40 29.05
C LYS A 659 -2.44 14.42 28.03
N ARG A 660 -2.06 13.20 28.44
CA ARG A 660 -1.48 12.21 27.53
C ARG A 660 -2.51 11.72 26.52
N VAL A 661 -2.29 12.03 25.26
CA VAL A 661 -2.92 11.34 24.13
C VAL A 661 -2.29 9.94 24.05
N PRO A 662 -3.05 8.86 23.82
CA PRO A 662 -2.45 7.55 23.55
C PRO A 662 -1.53 7.63 22.33
N GLY A 663 -0.26 7.26 22.52
CA GLY A 663 0.80 7.43 21.53
C GLY A 663 1.48 8.79 21.57
N LEU A 664 2.61 8.89 20.87
CA LEU A 664 3.38 10.14 20.73
C LEU A 664 3.03 10.79 19.39
N THR A 665 2.93 12.10 19.38
CA THR A 665 2.78 12.88 18.16
C THR A 665 4.13 13.12 17.50
N HIS A 666 4.14 13.08 16.18
CA HIS A 666 5.34 13.30 15.38
C HIS A 666 5.10 14.39 14.34
N SER A 667 6.17 15.04 13.90
CA SER A 667 6.12 15.99 12.79
C SER A 667 7.38 15.91 11.93
N LEU A 668 7.26 16.33 10.69
CA LEU A 668 8.37 16.47 9.75
C LEU A 668 8.71 17.95 9.56
N GLN A 669 10.02 18.25 9.49
CA GLN A 669 10.55 19.59 9.22
C GLN A 669 11.77 19.50 8.33
N VAL A 670 12.09 20.59 7.64
CA VAL A 670 13.32 20.78 6.89
C VAL A 670 14.05 22.03 7.36
N SER A 671 15.39 22.08 7.19
CA SER A 671 16.20 23.19 7.66
C SER A 671 17.51 23.31 6.88
N ASP A 672 18.11 24.51 6.92
CA ASP A 672 19.51 24.78 6.53
C ASP A 672 20.49 24.67 7.73
N GLY A 673 19.99 24.34 8.91
CA GLY A 673 20.74 24.35 10.18
C GLY A 673 20.55 25.60 11.01
N VAL A 674 19.99 26.66 10.45
CA VAL A 674 19.72 27.96 11.11
C VAL A 674 18.22 28.22 11.19
N THR A 675 17.55 28.08 10.06
CA THR A 675 16.11 28.31 9.94
C THR A 675 15.37 27.00 9.74
N TRP A 676 14.26 26.83 10.43
CA TRP A 676 13.43 25.61 10.40
C TRP A 676 12.08 25.88 9.77
N SER A 677 11.62 24.98 8.92
CA SER A 677 10.28 25.03 8.38
C SER A 677 9.22 24.87 9.48
N LYS A 678 7.98 25.28 9.20
CA LYS A 678 6.86 24.93 10.10
C LYS A 678 6.74 23.42 10.19
N PRO A 679 6.46 22.85 11.40
CA PRO A 679 6.22 21.42 11.55
C PRO A 679 5.02 20.95 10.72
N VAL A 680 5.18 19.89 9.97
CA VAL A 680 4.10 19.16 9.29
C VAL A 680 3.71 17.97 10.16
N PRO A 681 2.55 18.01 10.86
CA PRO A 681 2.16 16.94 11.78
C PRO A 681 1.93 15.63 11.03
N CYS A 682 2.41 14.52 11.60
CA CYS A 682 2.07 13.19 11.13
C CYS A 682 0.62 12.85 11.50
N THR A 683 -0.10 12.18 10.58
CA THR A 683 -1.56 11.99 10.71
C THR A 683 -1.97 11.00 11.79
N THR A 684 -1.08 10.08 12.18
CA THR A 684 -1.35 9.01 13.15
C THR A 684 -0.28 9.00 14.24
N PRO A 685 -0.64 8.91 15.54
CA PRO A 685 0.33 8.73 16.62
C PRO A 685 1.09 7.40 16.49
N ALA A 686 2.35 7.38 16.94
CA ALA A 686 3.21 6.20 16.94
C ALA A 686 4.01 6.07 18.25
N GLY A 687 4.84 5.03 18.35
CA GLY A 687 5.83 4.91 19.40
C GLY A 687 7.01 5.87 19.19
N ASP A 688 7.86 6.00 20.20
CA ASP A 688 9.14 6.70 20.11
C ASP A 688 10.11 6.02 19.12
N TYR A 689 11.24 6.66 18.82
CA TYR A 689 12.34 6.05 18.09
C TYR A 689 12.03 5.68 16.64
N GLY A 690 11.39 6.57 15.89
CA GLY A 690 11.26 6.49 14.44
C GLY A 690 12.62 6.67 13.75
N SER A 691 12.78 6.15 12.53
CA SER A 691 13.95 6.42 11.68
C SER A 691 13.52 6.83 10.28
N ILE A 692 14.40 7.55 9.59
CA ILE A 692 14.20 8.04 8.23
C ILE A 692 15.42 7.72 7.39
N PHE A 693 15.23 7.44 6.12
CA PHE A 693 16.29 7.29 5.14
C PHE A 693 15.79 7.54 3.73
N TYR A 694 16.72 7.83 2.83
CA TYR A 694 16.45 7.93 1.41
C TYR A 694 16.80 6.64 0.68
N ASN A 695 15.86 6.12 -0.11
CA ASN A 695 16.11 5.01 -1.05
C ASN A 695 16.35 5.61 -2.44
N PRO A 696 17.61 5.80 -2.87
CA PRO A 696 17.92 6.46 -4.12
C PRO A 696 17.66 5.57 -5.35
N PHE A 697 17.59 4.25 -5.18
CA PHE A 697 17.28 3.31 -6.26
C PHE A 697 15.86 3.48 -6.77
N ARG A 698 14.94 3.90 -5.88
CA ARG A 698 13.54 4.19 -6.18
C ARG A 698 13.19 5.68 -6.06
N LYS A 699 14.13 6.52 -5.65
CA LYS A 699 13.94 7.95 -5.38
C LYS A 699 12.81 8.21 -4.38
N LYS A 700 12.80 7.43 -3.28
CA LYS A 700 11.78 7.51 -2.22
C LYS A 700 12.38 7.85 -0.87
N TRP A 701 11.74 8.77 -0.16
CA TRP A 701 11.92 8.94 1.27
C TRP A 701 11.18 7.84 1.99
N VAL A 702 11.83 7.17 2.92
CA VAL A 702 11.25 6.07 3.72
C VAL A 702 11.28 6.45 5.18
N GLN A 703 10.18 6.17 5.87
CA GLN A 703 10.05 6.30 7.32
C GLN A 703 9.78 4.92 7.92
N SER A 704 10.61 4.54 8.90
CA SER A 704 10.50 3.35 9.70
C SER A 704 9.85 3.72 11.03
N ILE A 705 8.57 3.43 11.16
CA ILE A 705 7.74 3.87 12.29
C ILE A 705 7.65 2.73 13.31
N LYS A 706 7.92 3.02 14.60
CA LYS A 706 7.77 2.03 15.67
C LYS A 706 6.30 1.94 16.09
N GLN A 707 5.79 0.73 16.18
CA GLN A 707 4.49 0.41 16.76
C GLN A 707 4.60 -0.84 17.63
N ASP A 708 3.63 -1.06 18.48
CA ASP A 708 3.48 -2.31 19.20
C ASP A 708 2.53 -3.23 18.41
N GLY A 709 3.01 -4.42 18.12
CA GLY A 709 2.27 -5.49 17.45
C GLY A 709 1.98 -6.66 18.40
N PRO A 710 1.39 -7.75 17.92
CA PRO A 710 1.09 -8.95 18.71
C PRO A 710 2.31 -9.57 19.41
N ARG A 711 3.52 -9.28 18.88
CA ARG A 711 4.80 -9.80 19.39
C ARG A 711 5.67 -8.71 20.02
N GLY A 712 5.09 -7.62 20.48
CA GLY A 712 5.81 -6.46 20.99
C GLY A 712 6.24 -5.49 19.87
N ARG A 713 7.37 -4.81 20.06
CA ARG A 713 7.82 -3.74 19.16
C ARG A 713 8.10 -4.26 17.75
N CYS A 714 7.52 -3.59 16.76
CA CYS A 714 7.67 -3.88 15.33
C CYS A 714 7.83 -2.57 14.53
N ARG A 715 8.06 -2.70 13.23
CA ARG A 715 8.19 -1.54 12.33
C ARG A 715 7.06 -1.50 11.31
N TYR A 716 6.61 -0.27 11.01
CA TYR A 716 5.72 0.06 9.91
C TYR A 716 6.48 0.91 8.90
N TYR A 717 6.11 0.77 7.65
CA TYR A 717 6.75 1.40 6.49
C TYR A 717 5.85 2.46 5.88
N VAL A 718 6.41 3.64 5.62
CA VAL A 718 5.82 4.70 4.80
C VAL A 718 6.86 5.15 3.80
N GLU A 719 6.48 5.26 2.53
CA GLU A 719 7.31 5.88 1.49
C GLU A 719 6.61 7.06 0.82
N SER A 720 7.40 8.03 0.34
CA SER A 720 6.90 9.24 -0.31
C SER A 720 7.92 9.81 -1.31
N ASP A 721 7.43 10.54 -2.31
CA ASP A 721 8.28 11.18 -3.33
C ASP A 721 9.05 12.38 -2.76
N THR A 722 8.44 13.12 -1.85
CA THR A 722 9.08 14.23 -1.13
C THR A 722 9.05 13.97 0.36
N PHE A 723 10.04 14.50 1.10
CA PHE A 723 10.18 14.23 2.52
C PHE A 723 8.92 14.60 3.33
N LEU A 724 8.43 15.82 3.15
CA LEU A 724 7.27 16.32 3.91
C LEU A 724 5.95 15.61 3.57
N ALA A 725 5.81 15.07 2.35
CA ALA A 725 4.65 14.26 1.98
C ALA A 725 4.56 12.94 2.78
N GLY A 726 5.68 12.48 3.35
CA GLY A 726 5.76 11.32 4.22
C GLY A 726 5.03 11.49 5.58
N ALA A 727 4.53 12.68 5.91
CA ALA A 727 3.73 12.89 7.13
C ALA A 727 2.37 12.17 7.13
N ASN A 728 1.92 11.64 5.98
CA ASN A 728 0.68 10.86 5.88
C ASN A 728 0.88 9.41 6.35
N TRP A 729 0.84 9.19 7.67
CA TRP A 729 1.01 7.87 8.29
C TRP A 729 -0.25 6.99 8.26
N ASP A 730 -1.38 7.50 7.77
CA ASP A 730 -2.57 6.66 7.52
C ASP A 730 -2.30 5.61 6.42
N LYS A 731 -1.28 5.84 5.58
CA LYS A 731 -0.80 4.91 4.55
C LYS A 731 0.23 3.90 5.06
N ALA A 732 0.62 3.94 6.33
CA ALA A 732 1.62 3.05 6.88
C ALA A 732 1.18 1.59 6.76
N VAL A 733 2.11 0.73 6.32
CA VAL A 733 1.89 -0.71 6.26
C VAL A 733 2.78 -1.41 7.28
N TYR A 734 2.30 -2.50 7.86
CA TYR A 734 3.16 -3.36 8.67
C TYR A 734 4.36 -3.81 7.83
N TRP A 735 5.54 -3.78 8.42
CA TRP A 735 6.78 -4.05 7.70
C TRP A 735 7.49 -5.30 8.21
N THR A 736 8.05 -5.22 9.42
CA THR A 736 8.88 -6.29 9.97
C THR A 736 8.96 -6.25 11.48
N ASN A 737 9.33 -7.38 12.08
CA ASN A 737 9.61 -7.54 13.51
C ASN A 737 10.85 -8.44 13.71
N ALA A 738 11.18 -8.75 14.95
CA ALA A 738 12.09 -9.85 15.27
C ALA A 738 11.41 -11.19 14.97
N ASP A 739 12.16 -12.18 14.50
CA ASP A 739 11.63 -13.47 14.06
C ASP A 739 12.21 -14.65 14.92
N ARG A 740 11.84 -15.90 14.61
CA ARG A 740 12.26 -17.07 15.40
C ARG A 740 13.76 -17.38 15.38
N LEU A 741 14.50 -16.76 14.45
CA LEU A 741 15.96 -16.91 14.39
C LEU A 741 16.66 -15.90 15.32
N ASP A 742 15.99 -14.84 15.73
CA ASP A 742 16.46 -13.92 16.76
C ASP A 742 16.32 -14.63 18.14
N ARG A 743 17.44 -15.02 18.72
CA ARG A 743 17.43 -15.78 19.97
C ARG A 743 17.38 -14.85 21.18
N PRO A 744 16.68 -15.23 22.24
CA PRO A 744 16.77 -14.57 23.54
C PRO A 744 18.22 -14.55 24.05
N GLU A 745 18.53 -13.62 24.92
CA GLU A 745 19.83 -13.62 25.62
C GLU A 745 19.89 -14.79 26.60
N PRO A 746 21.03 -15.52 26.67
CA PRO A 746 21.16 -16.64 27.59
C PRO A 746 20.99 -16.26 29.06
N ALA A 747 20.43 -17.16 29.87
CA ALA A 747 20.30 -16.97 31.29
C ALA A 747 21.64 -16.65 31.94
N GLY A 748 21.65 -15.66 32.83
CA GLY A 748 22.83 -15.25 33.58
C GLY A 748 23.91 -14.47 32.82
N SER A 749 23.70 -14.22 31.52
CA SER A 749 24.68 -13.48 30.70
C SER A 749 24.65 -11.97 30.92
N TYR A 750 23.62 -11.43 31.57
CA TYR A 750 23.45 -10.01 31.86
C TYR A 750 22.59 -9.82 33.11
N ALA A 751 22.79 -8.68 33.79
CA ALA A 751 22.05 -8.36 35.02
C ALA A 751 20.52 -8.42 34.80
N GLY A 752 19.80 -9.02 35.77
CA GLY A 752 18.36 -9.20 35.71
C GLY A 752 17.85 -10.29 34.75
N LEU A 753 18.74 -11.13 34.24
CA LEU A 753 18.43 -12.29 33.38
C LEU A 753 18.78 -13.59 34.10
N GLU A 754 18.17 -13.86 35.26
CA GLU A 754 18.36 -15.12 35.96
C GLU A 754 17.80 -16.32 35.20
N LYS A 755 16.82 -16.06 34.31
CA LYS A 755 16.27 -16.98 33.31
C LYS A 755 16.68 -16.56 31.92
N GLU A 756 16.33 -17.35 30.90
CA GLU A 756 16.42 -16.93 29.50
C GLU A 756 15.74 -15.56 29.33
N GLY A 757 16.35 -14.68 28.53
CA GLY A 757 15.88 -13.32 28.34
C GLY A 757 14.48 -13.21 27.71
N ASP A 758 13.95 -11.98 27.68
CA ASP A 758 12.67 -11.71 27.02
C ASP A 758 12.71 -12.12 25.54
N PRO A 759 11.56 -12.48 24.94
CA PRO A 759 11.49 -12.67 23.49
C PRO A 759 12.03 -11.44 22.75
N PRO A 760 12.96 -11.61 21.80
CA PRO A 760 13.53 -10.49 21.06
C PRO A 760 12.47 -9.64 20.36
N GLN A 761 12.70 -8.33 20.32
CA GLN A 761 11.81 -7.35 19.66
C GLN A 761 12.62 -6.41 18.78
N LEU A 762 12.07 -5.99 17.66
CA LEU A 762 12.72 -5.03 16.77
C LEU A 762 12.50 -3.60 17.28
N TYR A 763 13.54 -3.05 17.91
CA TYR A 763 13.49 -1.73 18.54
C TYR A 763 13.60 -0.59 17.51
N SER A 764 14.52 -0.70 16.55
CA SER A 764 14.70 0.26 15.44
C SER A 764 15.24 -0.42 14.18
N LEU A 765 15.05 0.23 13.05
CA LEU A 765 15.62 -0.12 11.75
C LEU A 765 16.02 1.16 11.02
N ALA A 766 17.33 1.43 10.96
CA ALA A 766 17.93 2.46 10.12
C ALA A 766 18.52 1.82 8.86
N ALA A 767 18.52 2.52 7.74
CA ALA A 767 19.07 1.98 6.50
C ALA A 767 19.79 3.06 5.68
N VAL A 768 20.70 2.61 4.81
CA VAL A 768 21.42 3.46 3.87
C VAL A 768 21.72 2.71 2.58
N ALA A 769 21.78 3.40 1.46
CA ALA A 769 22.22 2.83 0.20
C ALA A 769 23.74 2.69 0.19
N TYR A 770 24.21 1.50 -0.15
CA TYR A 770 25.63 1.23 -0.32
C TYR A 770 25.87 0.39 -1.57
N GLU A 771 26.74 0.90 -2.44
CA GLU A 771 27.05 0.30 -3.72
C GLU A 771 25.76 -0.05 -4.50
N SER A 772 25.42 -1.32 -4.62
CA SER A 772 24.27 -1.80 -5.40
C SER A 772 23.08 -2.28 -4.55
N LEU A 773 22.99 -1.96 -3.25
CA LEU A 773 21.88 -2.42 -2.39
C LEU A 773 21.67 -1.52 -1.18
N MET A 774 20.57 -1.75 -0.45
CA MET A 774 20.32 -1.12 0.84
C MET A 774 20.93 -1.97 1.96
N ILE A 775 21.66 -1.35 2.87
CA ILE A 775 22.15 -1.94 4.12
C ILE A 775 21.28 -1.45 5.27
N GLY A 776 20.66 -2.37 6.01
CA GLY A 776 19.85 -2.09 7.19
C GLY A 776 20.55 -2.45 8.48
N MET A 777 20.47 -1.58 9.48
CA MET A 777 20.92 -1.84 10.83
C MET A 777 19.70 -2.06 11.71
N HIS A 778 19.46 -3.32 12.11
CA HIS A 778 18.38 -3.76 12.95
C HIS A 778 18.82 -3.73 14.43
N GLN A 779 18.18 -2.87 15.21
CA GLN A 779 18.42 -2.80 16.65
C GLN A 779 17.48 -3.78 17.36
N ILE A 780 18.01 -4.90 17.83
CA ILE A 780 17.25 -5.98 18.48
C ILE A 780 17.29 -5.79 19.99
N HIS A 781 16.13 -5.59 20.60
CA HIS A 781 15.94 -5.54 22.04
C HIS A 781 15.82 -6.96 22.61
N ARG A 782 16.66 -7.31 23.57
CA ARG A 782 16.76 -8.63 24.16
C ARG A 782 16.32 -8.67 25.64
N GLY A 783 15.77 -7.55 26.14
CA GLY A 783 15.43 -7.38 27.55
C GLY A 783 16.57 -6.77 28.38
N PRO A 784 16.51 -6.83 29.72
CA PRO A 784 15.25 -6.90 30.44
C PRO A 784 14.32 -5.73 30.19
N ASN A 785 13.05 -5.84 30.62
CA ASN A 785 12.13 -4.71 30.49
C ASN A 785 12.52 -3.54 31.39
N ASN A 786 12.01 -2.34 31.09
CA ASN A 786 12.40 -1.10 31.77
C ASN A 786 12.23 -1.16 33.31
N ALA A 787 11.19 -1.84 33.83
CA ALA A 787 10.94 -1.89 35.27
C ALA A 787 12.03 -2.70 35.98
N ILE A 788 12.53 -3.77 35.39
CA ILE A 788 13.67 -4.57 35.93
C ILE A 788 14.94 -3.72 35.87
N CYS A 789 15.20 -3.04 34.75
CA CYS A 789 16.36 -2.18 34.59
C CYS A 789 16.37 -1.00 35.60
N ASP A 790 15.22 -0.31 35.76
CA ASP A 790 15.06 0.79 36.73
C ASP A 790 15.32 0.32 38.18
N LYS A 791 14.76 -0.85 38.56
CA LYS A 791 14.95 -1.45 39.89
C LYS A 791 16.40 -1.92 40.12
N GLY A 792 17.03 -2.49 39.09
CA GLY A 792 18.37 -3.04 39.17
C GLY A 792 19.48 -2.01 38.94
N GLY A 793 19.17 -0.81 38.48
CA GLY A 793 20.16 0.24 38.23
C GLY A 793 21.12 -0.07 37.07
N PHE A 794 20.63 -0.67 35.98
CA PHE A 794 21.44 -1.01 34.81
C PHE A 794 20.67 -0.73 33.49
N PRO A 795 21.38 -0.47 32.35
CA PRO A 795 20.73 -0.23 31.07
C PRO A 795 20.09 -1.52 30.49
N LYS A 796 19.07 -1.38 29.66
CA LYS A 796 18.49 -2.49 28.91
C LYS A 796 19.43 -2.97 27.81
N LEU A 797 19.25 -4.18 27.31
CA LEU A 797 20.12 -4.83 26.37
C LEU A 797 19.58 -4.73 24.95
N THR A 798 20.35 -4.11 24.04
CA THR A 798 20.12 -4.14 22.61
C THR A 798 21.42 -4.48 21.87
N ASP A 799 21.29 -5.24 20.78
CA ASP A 799 22.37 -5.50 19.82
C ASP A 799 22.04 -4.88 18.48
N LEU A 800 23.06 -4.58 17.68
CA LEU A 800 22.92 -4.08 16.31
C LEU A 800 23.23 -5.22 15.34
N GLU A 801 22.29 -5.54 14.45
CA GLU A 801 22.38 -6.64 13.47
C GLU A 801 22.19 -6.13 12.06
N LEU A 802 22.84 -6.77 11.08
CA LEU A 802 22.74 -6.39 9.67
C LEU A 802 21.56 -7.05 8.97
N GLY A 803 21.02 -6.34 8.00
CA GLY A 803 20.09 -6.85 7.00
C GLY A 803 20.38 -6.24 5.63
N PHE A 804 20.06 -6.96 4.58
CA PHE A 804 20.34 -6.61 3.19
C PHE A 804 19.04 -6.55 2.38
N SER A 805 18.89 -5.54 1.52
CA SER A 805 17.71 -5.41 0.68
C SER A 805 18.07 -4.91 -0.71
N ARG A 806 17.57 -5.58 -1.76
CA ARG A 806 17.76 -5.21 -3.17
C ARG A 806 16.55 -4.51 -3.79
N ASP A 807 15.44 -4.44 -3.06
CA ASP A 807 14.22 -3.74 -3.46
C ASP A 807 13.80 -2.60 -2.50
N GLY A 808 14.51 -2.49 -1.36
CA GLY A 808 14.28 -1.45 -0.34
C GLY A 808 13.15 -1.76 0.64
N PHE A 809 12.47 -2.92 0.52
CA PHE A 809 11.40 -3.34 1.42
C PHE A 809 11.68 -4.70 2.07
N HIS A 810 12.03 -5.73 1.30
CA HIS A 810 12.29 -7.07 1.82
C HIS A 810 13.74 -7.17 2.32
N TRP A 811 13.91 -7.57 3.58
CA TRP A 811 15.20 -7.68 4.25
C TRP A 811 15.62 -9.13 4.43
N ASP A 812 16.74 -9.50 3.82
CA ASP A 812 17.46 -10.74 4.13
C ASP A 812 18.38 -10.49 5.33
N ARG A 813 18.27 -11.33 6.37
CA ARG A 813 19.07 -11.27 7.59
C ARG A 813 19.74 -12.64 7.83
N PRO A 814 20.77 -12.98 7.03
CA PRO A 814 21.34 -14.33 7.06
C PRO A 814 22.15 -14.62 8.31
N ASP A 815 22.72 -13.61 8.96
CA ASP A 815 23.43 -13.72 10.23
C ASP A 815 22.66 -13.00 11.35
N ARG A 816 22.36 -13.73 12.43
CA ARG A 816 21.62 -13.23 13.60
C ARG A 816 22.52 -12.96 14.80
N ARG A 817 23.83 -13.03 14.62
CA ARG A 817 24.77 -12.55 15.62
C ARG A 817 24.77 -11.03 15.64
N GLY A 818 24.88 -10.43 16.81
CA GLY A 818 25.05 -8.98 16.90
C GLY A 818 26.30 -8.54 16.15
N PHE A 819 26.13 -7.78 15.09
CA PHE A 819 27.23 -7.20 14.29
C PHE A 819 28.06 -6.22 15.13
N ILE A 820 27.37 -5.41 15.97
CA ILE A 820 27.98 -4.65 17.08
C ILE A 820 27.24 -5.01 18.35
N ARG A 821 27.96 -5.48 19.36
CA ARG A 821 27.40 -5.92 20.66
C ARG A 821 28.01 -5.13 21.79
N GLY A 822 27.20 -4.86 22.83
CA GLY A 822 27.72 -4.32 24.11
C GLY A 822 28.61 -5.32 24.83
N GLU A 823 29.47 -4.84 25.71
CA GLU A 823 30.36 -5.73 26.50
C GLU A 823 29.63 -6.49 27.58
N ARG A 824 28.40 -6.08 27.94
CA ARG A 824 27.59 -6.70 29.03
C ARG A 824 28.24 -6.73 30.39
N ARG A 825 29.35 -5.99 30.53
CA ARG A 825 30.18 -5.97 31.75
C ARG A 825 30.01 -4.62 32.46
N GLU A 826 29.84 -4.65 33.76
CA GLU A 826 29.81 -3.46 34.60
C GLU A 826 31.12 -2.66 34.46
N GLY A 827 31.06 -1.35 34.44
CA GLY A 827 32.20 -0.44 34.23
C GLY A 827 32.63 -0.29 32.75
N ALA A 828 32.10 -1.11 31.84
CA ALA A 828 32.37 -0.88 30.39
C ALA A 828 31.56 0.31 29.88
N TRP A 829 32.16 1.19 29.09
CA TRP A 829 31.48 2.36 28.55
C TRP A 829 30.34 1.98 27.61
N ASP A 830 30.45 0.87 26.89
CA ASP A 830 29.43 0.29 26.00
C ASP A 830 28.82 -0.97 26.61
N ARG A 831 28.50 -0.92 27.90
CA ARG A 831 27.95 -2.03 28.62
C ARG A 831 26.71 -2.63 27.95
N ALA A 832 25.77 -1.78 27.52
CA ALA A 832 24.51 -2.21 26.93
C ALA A 832 23.78 -1.05 26.22
N TYR A 833 22.54 -1.25 25.79
CA TYR A 833 21.63 -0.30 25.16
C TYR A 833 22.28 0.46 23.99
N LEU A 834 22.79 -0.34 23.03
CA LEU A 834 23.40 0.19 21.83
C LEU A 834 22.34 0.80 20.92
N HIS A 835 22.69 1.92 20.27
CA HIS A 835 21.88 2.58 19.27
C HIS A 835 22.64 2.74 17.97
N THR A 836 21.95 2.48 16.87
CA THR A 836 22.41 2.86 15.54
C THR A 836 22.13 4.34 15.27
N THR A 837 22.61 4.85 14.15
CA THR A 837 22.43 6.22 13.71
C THR A 837 21.89 6.27 12.27
N THR A 838 21.26 7.36 11.91
CA THR A 838 20.91 7.66 10.51
C THR A 838 22.20 7.79 9.69
N GLY A 839 22.18 7.34 8.44
CA GLY A 839 23.38 7.24 7.61
C GLY A 839 24.21 5.97 7.85
N VAL A 840 24.00 5.27 8.97
CA VAL A 840 24.53 3.97 9.38
C VAL A 840 26.05 3.90 9.45
N PHE A 841 26.77 4.21 8.37
CA PHE A 841 28.24 4.20 8.30
C PHE A 841 28.80 5.17 7.24
N ALA A 842 30.04 5.60 7.44
CA ALA A 842 30.82 6.37 6.48
C ALA A 842 31.89 5.49 5.84
N VAL A 843 32.40 5.90 4.68
CA VAL A 843 33.55 5.28 3.99
C VAL A 843 34.80 6.08 4.27
N LEU A 844 35.79 5.45 4.87
CA LEU A 844 37.11 6.03 5.13
C LEU A 844 38.17 5.12 4.54
N ASP A 845 38.77 5.52 3.41
CA ASP A 845 39.75 4.73 2.65
C ASP A 845 39.19 3.32 2.30
N ASP A 846 39.85 2.28 2.76
CA ASP A 846 39.49 0.87 2.55
C ASP A 846 38.63 0.28 3.67
N GLN A 847 38.02 1.13 4.51
CA GLN A 847 37.20 0.75 5.63
C GLN A 847 35.80 1.40 5.59
N LEU A 848 34.84 0.70 6.14
CA LEU A 848 33.55 1.23 6.55
C LEU A 848 33.62 1.50 8.06
N VAL A 849 33.23 2.70 8.46
CA VAL A 849 33.24 3.13 9.87
C VAL A 849 31.83 3.36 10.36
N PHE A 850 31.45 2.63 11.39
CA PHE A 850 30.12 2.62 12.01
C PHE A 850 30.15 3.39 13.33
N PRO A 851 29.63 4.62 13.37
CA PRO A 851 29.39 5.30 14.64
C PRO A 851 28.21 4.61 15.36
N TYR A 852 28.37 4.37 16.65
CA TYR A 852 27.29 3.83 17.49
C TYR A 852 27.29 4.47 18.86
N CYS A 853 26.15 4.55 19.48
CA CYS A 853 25.98 5.03 20.83
C CYS A 853 25.74 3.86 21.77
N ALA A 854 26.31 3.90 22.96
CA ALA A 854 26.09 2.88 24.01
C ALA A 854 26.04 3.52 25.39
N TYR A 855 25.43 2.83 26.34
CA TYR A 855 25.24 3.29 27.71
C TYR A 855 26.05 2.44 28.69
N SER A 856 26.85 3.08 29.55
CA SER A 856 27.54 2.42 30.65
C SER A 856 26.62 2.06 31.83
N GLY A 857 25.55 2.84 32.00
CA GLY A 857 24.73 2.78 33.19
C GLY A 857 25.29 3.60 34.34
N ASP A 858 26.40 4.33 34.13
CA ASP A 858 27.06 5.14 35.16
C ASP A 858 26.63 6.58 35.03
N ALA A 859 25.63 7.01 35.77
CA ALA A 859 25.29 8.42 35.92
C ALA A 859 24.59 8.69 37.22
N GLY A 860 25.01 9.72 37.87
CA GLY A 860 24.34 10.18 39.07
C GLY A 860 23.11 11.04 38.75
N GLY A 861 21.88 10.49 38.81
CA GLY A 861 20.67 11.30 38.82
C GLY A 861 19.58 10.87 37.84
N GLY A 862 18.36 11.33 38.05
CA GLY A 862 17.18 11.14 37.21
C GLY A 862 16.58 9.74 37.30
N ARG A 863 16.25 9.12 36.18
CA ARG A 863 15.80 7.72 36.10
C ARG A 863 16.93 6.71 36.27
N GLY A 864 17.92 7.07 37.07
CA GLY A 864 19.02 6.17 37.43
C GLY A 864 19.84 5.72 36.21
N ASN A 865 20.47 4.60 36.37
CA ASN A 865 21.45 4.09 35.43
C ASN A 865 20.85 3.50 34.13
N LEU A 866 19.51 3.35 34.04
CA LEU A 866 18.86 2.87 32.80
C LEU A 866 19.22 3.73 31.56
N TYR A 867 19.32 5.06 31.76
CA TYR A 867 19.59 6.04 30.69
C TYR A 867 20.80 6.92 31.00
N GLY A 868 21.79 6.42 31.71
CA GLY A 868 22.95 7.18 32.16
C GLY A 868 24.24 6.80 31.47
N GLY A 869 25.18 7.76 31.38
CA GLY A 869 26.53 7.53 30.91
C GLY A 869 26.65 7.11 29.44
N ALA A 870 25.86 7.72 28.57
CA ALA A 870 25.96 7.40 27.15
C ALA A 870 27.12 8.13 26.46
N ALA A 871 27.84 7.40 25.63
CA ALA A 871 28.93 7.89 24.81
C ALA A 871 28.88 7.32 23.39
N ILE A 872 29.69 7.88 22.49
CA ILE A 872 29.72 7.47 21.09
C ILE A 872 31.06 6.82 20.79
N GLY A 873 31.03 5.65 20.18
CA GLY A 873 32.18 4.91 19.71
C GLY A 873 32.09 4.58 18.24
N LEU A 874 33.16 3.99 17.74
CA LEU A 874 33.32 3.55 16.36
C LEU A 874 33.54 2.04 16.31
N ALA A 875 33.01 1.41 15.28
CA ALA A 875 33.38 0.07 14.85
C ALA A 875 33.74 0.10 13.38
N THR A 876 34.64 -0.77 12.94
CA THR A 876 35.17 -0.78 11.58
C THR A 876 34.94 -2.11 10.89
N LEU A 877 34.82 -2.07 9.58
CA LEU A 877 34.72 -3.23 8.71
C LEU A 877 35.55 -2.94 7.42
N ARG A 878 36.16 -3.96 6.83
CA ARG A 878 36.73 -3.84 5.49
C ARG A 878 35.68 -3.27 4.52
N ARG A 879 36.08 -2.43 3.57
CA ARG A 879 35.21 -1.99 2.48
C ARG A 879 34.59 -3.22 1.76
N ASP A 880 33.29 -3.25 1.55
CA ASP A 880 32.48 -4.37 1.04
C ASP A 880 32.46 -5.63 1.95
N GLY A 881 33.02 -5.57 3.14
CA GLY A 881 33.26 -6.70 4.04
C GLY A 881 32.03 -7.28 4.73
N PHE A 882 30.82 -6.93 4.34
CA PHE A 882 29.57 -7.46 4.90
C PHE A 882 29.42 -8.97 4.73
N ALA A 883 29.99 -9.50 3.63
CA ALA A 883 30.12 -10.93 3.39
C ALA A 883 31.36 -11.21 2.55
N SER A 884 31.91 -12.41 2.68
CA SER A 884 32.96 -12.92 1.81
C SER A 884 32.61 -14.29 1.28
N MET A 885 33.12 -14.62 0.09
CA MET A 885 33.10 -15.95 -0.48
C MET A 885 34.52 -16.54 -0.35
N ASP A 886 34.68 -17.51 0.55
CA ASP A 886 35.98 -18.02 1.00
C ASP A 886 36.36 -19.28 0.22
N GLY A 887 37.62 -19.29 -0.33
CA GLY A 887 38.18 -20.37 -1.11
C GLY A 887 39.01 -21.37 -0.28
N PRO A 888 39.52 -22.41 -0.93
CA PRO A 888 39.55 -22.64 -2.38
C PRO A 888 38.21 -23.11 -2.98
N GLY A 889 38.03 -22.80 -4.27
CA GLY A 889 36.82 -23.21 -5.00
C GLY A 889 36.42 -22.26 -6.12
N GLU A 890 35.19 -22.40 -6.58
CA GLU A 890 34.64 -21.65 -7.71
C GLU A 890 33.31 -21.00 -7.37
N LEU A 891 33.03 -19.85 -7.97
CA LEU A 891 31.74 -19.20 -7.98
C LEU A 891 31.39 -18.79 -9.42
N THR A 892 30.22 -19.18 -9.89
CA THR A 892 29.68 -18.72 -11.18
C THR A 892 28.44 -17.86 -10.93
N THR A 893 28.43 -16.66 -11.53
CA THR A 893 27.27 -15.76 -11.43
C THR A 893 26.11 -16.24 -12.30
N ARG A 894 24.91 -15.81 -11.99
CA ARG A 894 23.80 -15.78 -12.94
C ARG A 894 24.16 -14.92 -14.13
N LEU A 895 23.33 -14.91 -15.18
CA LEU A 895 23.50 -14.00 -16.30
C LEU A 895 23.42 -12.56 -15.82
N VAL A 896 24.47 -11.80 -16.08
CA VAL A 896 24.57 -10.37 -15.79
C VAL A 896 24.76 -9.57 -17.08
N LYS A 897 24.37 -8.30 -17.05
CA LYS A 897 24.53 -7.34 -18.13
C LYS A 897 25.11 -6.05 -17.62
N PHE A 898 26.08 -5.45 -18.34
CA PHE A 898 26.78 -4.23 -17.98
C PHE A 898 27.06 -3.34 -19.20
N GLN A 899 27.37 -2.05 -18.97
CA GLN A 899 27.77 -1.07 -19.99
C GLN A 899 29.26 -0.67 -19.89
N GLY A 900 29.95 -1.12 -18.87
CA GLY A 900 31.36 -0.85 -18.64
C GLY A 900 32.29 -1.70 -19.50
N ARG A 901 33.61 -1.48 -19.33
CA ARG A 901 34.66 -2.22 -20.03
C ARG A 901 35.79 -2.73 -19.13
N HIS A 902 35.90 -2.25 -17.87
CA HIS A 902 36.92 -2.68 -16.93
C HIS A 902 36.29 -3.44 -15.76
N LEU A 903 36.74 -4.66 -15.57
CA LEU A 903 36.35 -5.47 -14.41
C LEU A 903 37.31 -5.15 -13.23
N PHE A 904 36.71 -4.95 -12.07
CA PHE A 904 37.43 -4.84 -10.79
C PHE A 904 36.88 -5.83 -9.78
N VAL A 905 37.69 -6.21 -8.81
CA VAL A 905 37.31 -7.07 -7.68
C VAL A 905 37.87 -6.51 -6.37
N ASN A 906 37.11 -6.80 -5.28
CA ASN A 906 37.65 -6.67 -3.92
C ASN A 906 38.01 -8.08 -3.46
N LEU A 907 39.31 -8.31 -3.28
CA LEU A 907 39.92 -9.62 -3.04
C LEU A 907 41.00 -9.54 -1.94
N ASN A 908 41.01 -10.52 -1.06
CA ASN A 908 42.15 -10.85 -0.20
C ASN A 908 42.55 -12.30 -0.48
N GLY A 909 43.55 -12.53 -1.29
CA GLY A 909 43.97 -13.89 -1.66
C GLY A 909 44.49 -13.99 -3.10
N GLU A 910 44.15 -15.11 -3.77
CA GLU A 910 44.56 -15.40 -5.12
C GLU A 910 43.41 -15.97 -5.95
N ALA A 911 43.17 -15.39 -7.13
CA ALA A 911 42.08 -15.77 -7.99
C ALA A 911 42.40 -15.62 -9.49
N ARG A 912 41.53 -16.26 -10.31
CA ARG A 912 41.42 -16.05 -11.76
C ARG A 912 39.95 -15.89 -12.12
N VAL A 913 39.67 -15.08 -13.13
CA VAL A 913 38.32 -14.77 -13.58
C VAL A 913 38.11 -15.22 -15.03
N GLU A 914 37.00 -15.84 -15.32
CA GLU A 914 36.55 -16.14 -16.69
C GLU A 914 35.21 -15.45 -16.98
N VAL A 915 35.06 -15.00 -18.23
CA VAL A 915 33.76 -14.55 -18.76
C VAL A 915 33.18 -15.66 -19.62
N LEU A 916 31.94 -16.04 -19.39
CA LEU A 916 31.25 -17.11 -20.08
C LEU A 916 30.03 -16.56 -20.84
N ASP A 917 29.71 -17.19 -21.97
CA ASP A 917 28.42 -16.98 -22.63
C ASP A 917 27.25 -17.66 -21.86
N GLU A 918 26.04 -17.49 -22.35
CA GLU A 918 24.84 -18.11 -21.75
C GLU A 918 24.92 -19.64 -21.63
N LYS A 919 25.64 -20.29 -22.56
CA LYS A 919 25.82 -21.74 -22.61
C LYS A 919 27.00 -22.23 -21.77
N GLY A 920 27.77 -21.34 -21.16
CA GLY A 920 28.92 -21.65 -20.32
C GLY A 920 30.25 -21.81 -21.09
N LYS A 921 30.29 -21.41 -22.37
CA LYS A 921 31.54 -21.36 -23.16
C LYS A 921 32.39 -20.18 -22.70
N VAL A 922 33.66 -20.40 -22.44
CA VAL A 922 34.61 -19.32 -22.07
C VAL A 922 34.80 -18.40 -23.24
N LEU A 923 34.55 -17.14 -23.05
CA LEU A 923 34.76 -16.04 -23.98
C LEU A 923 36.11 -15.34 -23.72
N ARG A 924 36.49 -15.26 -22.45
CA ARG A 924 37.71 -14.54 -22.01
C ARG A 924 38.22 -15.11 -20.69
N SER A 925 39.53 -15.08 -20.46
CA SER A 925 40.16 -15.52 -19.23
C SER A 925 41.14 -14.44 -18.76
N SER A 926 41.19 -14.19 -17.45
CA SER A 926 42.12 -13.23 -16.85
C SER A 926 43.47 -13.88 -16.62
N LEU A 927 44.50 -13.03 -16.46
CA LEU A 927 45.71 -13.40 -15.74
C LEU A 927 45.38 -13.67 -14.26
N SER A 928 46.24 -14.38 -13.56
CA SER A 928 46.13 -14.58 -12.11
C SER A 928 46.27 -13.25 -11.39
N ILE A 929 45.38 -13.02 -10.42
CA ILE A 929 45.38 -11.86 -9.52
C ILE A 929 45.71 -12.34 -8.12
N SER A 930 46.59 -11.64 -7.40
CA SER A 930 46.98 -12.00 -6.04
C SER A 930 47.28 -10.76 -5.22
N GLY A 931 46.82 -10.72 -3.99
CA GLY A 931 47.01 -9.61 -3.06
C GLY A 931 45.86 -9.39 -2.10
N ASP A 932 45.97 -8.32 -1.32
CA ASP A 932 44.90 -7.80 -0.46
C ASP A 932 44.53 -6.37 -0.90
N LEU A 933 43.56 -6.23 -1.78
CA LEU A 933 43.13 -4.95 -2.32
C LEU A 933 41.60 -4.85 -2.39
N THR A 934 41.07 -3.71 -2.00
CA THR A 934 39.64 -3.42 -2.09
C THR A 934 39.21 -2.97 -3.49
N ARG A 935 40.18 -2.73 -4.40
CA ARG A 935 39.95 -2.28 -5.78
C ARG A 935 41.07 -2.83 -6.69
N PHE A 936 40.93 -4.06 -7.11
CA PHE A 936 41.88 -4.76 -7.96
C PHE A 936 41.38 -4.78 -9.41
N LYS A 937 42.09 -4.14 -10.35
CA LYS A 937 41.79 -4.18 -11.78
C LYS A 937 42.16 -5.54 -12.37
N VAL A 938 41.19 -6.23 -12.96
CA VAL A 938 41.40 -7.51 -13.64
C VAL A 938 42.01 -7.24 -15.04
N THR A 939 43.13 -7.89 -15.36
CA THR A 939 43.76 -7.88 -16.69
C THR A 939 43.49 -9.20 -17.40
N TRP A 940 43.26 -9.12 -18.71
CA TRP A 940 42.91 -10.28 -19.53
C TRP A 940 44.18 -10.84 -20.21
N SER A 941 44.15 -12.17 -20.47
CA SER A 941 45.29 -12.86 -21.07
C SER A 941 45.59 -12.46 -22.53
N ASP A 942 44.59 -11.86 -23.19
CA ASP A 942 44.68 -11.34 -24.57
C ASP A 942 44.84 -9.82 -24.66
N GLU A 943 45.19 -9.17 -23.51
CA GLU A 943 45.40 -7.73 -23.38
C GLU A 943 44.17 -6.84 -23.77
N SER A 944 42.98 -7.46 -23.95
CA SER A 944 41.76 -6.76 -24.31
C SER A 944 41.05 -6.14 -23.09
N ASP A 945 39.86 -5.59 -23.32
CA ASP A 945 38.94 -5.18 -22.26
C ASP A 945 37.55 -5.82 -22.51
N LEU A 946 36.53 -5.43 -21.80
CA LEU A 946 35.16 -6.02 -21.92
C LEU A 946 34.26 -5.21 -22.85
N SER A 947 34.74 -4.27 -23.66
CA SER A 947 33.92 -3.39 -24.49
C SER A 947 33.08 -4.13 -25.54
N ASP A 948 33.64 -5.21 -26.12
CA ASP A 948 32.95 -6.07 -27.08
C ASP A 948 31.83 -6.92 -26.44
N LEU A 949 31.81 -7.06 -25.11
CA LEU A 949 30.78 -7.77 -24.32
C LEU A 949 29.79 -6.80 -23.65
N SER A 950 30.04 -5.52 -23.75
CA SER A 950 29.13 -4.47 -23.22
C SER A 950 27.72 -4.65 -23.80
N GLY A 951 26.71 -4.59 -22.94
CA GLY A 951 25.30 -4.76 -23.34
C GLY A 951 24.87 -6.21 -23.63
N LYS A 952 25.79 -7.18 -23.60
CA LYS A 952 25.47 -8.60 -23.82
C LYS A 952 25.31 -9.34 -22.49
N PRO A 953 24.38 -10.32 -22.39
CA PRO A 953 24.30 -11.19 -21.22
C PRO A 953 25.50 -12.12 -21.17
N VAL A 954 26.20 -12.15 -20.03
CA VAL A 954 27.34 -13.03 -19.76
C VAL A 954 27.31 -13.54 -18.33
N LYS A 955 28.14 -14.52 -18.00
CA LYS A 955 28.39 -14.97 -16.62
C LYS A 955 29.85 -14.69 -16.29
N PHE A 956 30.14 -14.37 -15.03
CA PHE A 956 31.49 -14.38 -14.49
C PHE A 956 31.72 -15.66 -13.69
N ARG A 957 32.87 -16.30 -13.90
CA ARG A 957 33.33 -17.41 -13.07
C ARG A 957 34.62 -17.02 -12.38
N PHE A 958 34.59 -17.04 -11.05
CA PHE A 958 35.73 -16.74 -10.19
C PHE A 958 36.31 -18.05 -9.68
N HIS A 959 37.57 -18.29 -9.91
CA HIS A 959 38.36 -19.41 -9.40
C HIS A 959 39.25 -18.86 -8.28
N LEU A 960 38.98 -19.23 -7.04
CA LEU A 960 39.82 -18.84 -5.90
C LEU A 960 40.73 -20.01 -5.53
N THR A 961 42.03 -19.78 -5.57
CA THR A 961 43.02 -20.71 -5.08
C THR A 961 43.14 -20.67 -3.57
N LYS A 962 43.01 -19.46 -3.00
CA LYS A 962 42.96 -19.20 -1.55
C LYS A 962 42.39 -17.80 -1.28
N GLY A 963 41.93 -17.60 -0.02
CA GLY A 963 41.49 -16.30 0.47
C GLY A 963 40.02 -16.04 0.25
N ALA A 964 39.60 -14.78 0.14
CA ALA A 964 38.23 -14.32 0.20
C ALA A 964 37.92 -13.29 -0.90
N LEU A 965 36.83 -13.49 -1.61
CA LEU A 965 36.23 -12.54 -2.58
C LEU A 965 35.06 -11.83 -1.92
N TYR A 966 35.07 -10.47 -1.94
CA TYR A 966 34.04 -9.65 -1.30
C TYR A 966 33.04 -9.07 -2.29
N ALA A 967 33.55 -8.53 -3.43
CA ALA A 967 32.72 -7.87 -4.44
C ALA A 967 33.41 -7.91 -5.82
N PHE A 968 32.63 -7.65 -6.86
CA PHE A 968 33.08 -7.36 -8.22
C PHE A 968 32.25 -6.26 -8.85
N TRP A 969 32.75 -5.56 -9.86
CA TRP A 969 32.00 -4.60 -10.65
C TRP A 969 32.65 -4.35 -12.01
N VAL A 970 31.81 -3.95 -12.98
CA VAL A 970 32.30 -3.55 -14.30
C VAL A 970 31.99 -2.07 -14.50
N THR A 971 32.98 -1.28 -14.85
CA THR A 971 32.89 0.17 -14.96
C THR A 971 33.54 0.69 -16.24
N PRO A 972 33.07 1.81 -16.82
CA PRO A 972 33.76 2.49 -17.89
C PRO A 972 35.03 3.20 -17.42
N ASP A 973 35.15 3.52 -16.12
CA ASP A 973 36.30 4.24 -15.54
C ASP A 973 37.49 3.32 -15.33
N ALA A 974 38.62 3.73 -15.88
CA ALA A 974 39.88 2.97 -15.79
C ALA A 974 40.48 2.90 -14.36
N ASN A 975 40.08 3.83 -13.48
CA ASN A 975 40.50 3.92 -12.07
C ASN A 975 39.59 3.18 -11.12
N GLY A 976 38.43 2.68 -11.64
CA GLY A 976 37.53 1.78 -10.91
C GLY A 976 36.48 2.47 -10.07
N ALA A 977 36.08 3.71 -10.38
CA ALA A 977 34.87 4.30 -9.79
C ALA A 977 33.65 3.41 -10.08
N SER A 978 32.93 3.00 -9.06
CA SER A 978 31.92 1.96 -9.16
C SER A 978 30.53 2.50 -9.62
N ASN A 979 30.33 3.81 -9.59
CA ASN A 979 29.03 4.47 -9.76
C ASN A 979 27.98 4.02 -8.72
N GLY A 980 28.42 3.38 -7.64
CA GLY A 980 27.61 2.93 -6.52
C GLY A 980 27.39 3.99 -5.45
N TYR A 981 26.49 3.72 -4.50
CA TYR A 981 26.27 4.61 -3.36
C TYR A 981 27.29 4.39 -2.26
N VAL A 982 27.60 5.44 -1.49
CA VAL A 982 28.71 5.43 -0.51
C VAL A 982 28.26 5.65 0.94
N GLY A 983 27.05 5.17 1.29
CA GLY A 983 26.55 5.31 2.66
C GLY A 983 26.37 6.78 3.06
N ALA A 984 26.90 7.15 4.22
CA ALA A 984 26.92 8.53 4.69
C ALA A 984 28.05 9.40 4.08
N GLY A 985 28.67 8.93 3.00
CA GLY A 985 29.79 9.62 2.35
C GLY A 985 31.14 9.31 2.96
N GLY A 986 32.18 10.05 2.51
CA GLY A 986 33.56 9.93 3.00
C GLY A 986 34.56 10.74 2.17
N PRO A 987 35.76 10.92 2.66
CA PRO A 987 36.82 11.56 1.90
C PRO A 987 37.07 10.85 0.55
N GLY A 988 37.28 11.64 -0.50
CA GLY A 988 37.47 11.10 -1.86
C GLY A 988 36.17 10.99 -2.68
N PHE A 989 35.01 11.27 -2.08
CA PHE A 989 33.72 11.33 -2.79
C PHE A 989 33.17 12.75 -2.79
N ASN A 990 32.68 13.20 -3.95
CA ASN A 990 32.11 14.53 -4.12
C ASN A 990 30.60 14.60 -3.87
N GLY A 991 29.93 13.48 -3.58
CA GLY A 991 28.52 13.35 -3.33
C GLY A 991 28.18 11.97 -2.76
N VAL A 992 26.94 11.53 -2.96
CA VAL A 992 26.42 10.26 -2.44
C VAL A 992 26.83 9.03 -3.27
N ARG A 993 27.60 9.22 -4.37
CA ARG A 993 27.99 8.14 -5.29
C ARG A 993 29.50 8.14 -5.54
N ASP A 994 30.06 6.95 -5.78
CA ASP A 994 31.44 6.73 -6.23
C ASP A 994 31.54 6.99 -7.74
N THR A 995 31.71 8.25 -8.13
CA THR A 995 31.84 8.67 -9.53
C THR A 995 33.30 9.04 -9.85
N ALA A 996 33.68 8.89 -11.12
CA ALA A 996 34.96 9.42 -11.57
C ALA A 996 35.07 10.93 -11.27
N PRO A 997 36.24 11.45 -10.93
CA PRO A 997 36.51 12.87 -10.63
C PRO A 997 36.09 13.81 -11.75
#